data_2a29d5c6c5b53dc733fd1bfe66e72c43
#
_entry.id   2a29d5c6c5b53dc733fd1bfe66e72c43
#
_cell.length_a   1.000
_cell.length_b   1.000
_cell.length_c   1.000
_cell.angle_alpha   90.00
_cell.angle_beta   90.00
_cell.angle_gamma   90.00
#
_symmetry.space_group_name_H-M   'P 1'
#
loop_
_entity.id
_entity.type
_entity.pdbx_description
1 polymer ?
#
loop_
_entity_poly.entity_id
_entity_poly.type
_entity_poly.pdbx_seq_one_letter_code
_entity_poly.pdbx_strand_id
1 'polypeptide(L)'
;MQNNNDNTPRRKCRARRVIKWSLITLLSVVVLAIGAAIAWLGPLAEWFVEKYDLELMGRQLEMENLRIKLFSGEASAQNIILYEQDDTTPFVSLGDVKVEMALKDIFDGHIHLTRATLDSLYAHIDQSAEAFNFDDMLEYIAVTYASEEEPAEESEPWLITLDNLAISNGHLLYYDQELAQRWELTQLNVTTPSFYLDDRFSHIDASMTINDVATLAGAVELNYATWDFLFDGSLREFPFAETYNYLKPYLNIGSITGSASADLSIKGNVMNIMAMTLSGEASTKGFGLTTSVGGKVLESDELSVGIEEIDLANNRYLLSRLEANGFSSEMEFNADGTTNFDPLFYNDPTVVIESTATQQGDDLYEVKERVTVTTSDDESLLEDMVVRIGKVSLRGGDFRYADHTLHREFEYELSDIFIAGDSLDLMNRNKIMLGAQLPKQGSVMLRWDGSLSDFHNQSLMLMLNNVDMVGISPYLEHFTGFPIKDGNLTFRSQNVITNGGLSGINQFGTYNFKVGKRDKSIDPEIKLPLRLAVFMLTDKDEHIDIDLPVSGHIDSPKFSYGRIIMKAVGGLMVKLLVSPFEFLSGDKQDAFRYINIDIMEQGLSSEHYARLDKMAEALKQDSTVRVRLTQRVNHHRAAQRIANMNLKIAYYNNTYGHERGFLDMLAISQINQTKMSNKEVLKYADSLLVARGIDPTHMNSQAKAMALYGDKVDGQLKMLMERRNRIINDYMSFQHQDLPEGSFTIAPVVIDDMKSYHSKDRYTVTLIIDEQEVELPVDDNDTEADSQDDATSLDDDTTAEDNIPAGDALAEEQTAETTQTAEINN
;
A
#
# COMPACT_ATOMS: atom_id res chain seq x y z
N MET A 1 19.77 0.62 -50.15
CA MET A 1 20.70 1.47 -49.50
C MET A 1 20.44 1.35 -48.01
N GLN A 2 21.43 0.85 -47.36
CA GLN A 2 21.75 0.79 -45.92
C GLN A 2 20.66 0.34 -44.94
N ASN A 3 20.74 -0.94 -44.63
CA ASN A 3 20.35 -1.60 -43.43
C ASN A 3 21.26 -1.16 -42.26
N ASN A 4 20.69 -0.74 -41.16
CA ASN A 4 21.34 -0.82 -39.89
C ASN A 4 20.59 -1.83 -39.01
N ASN A 5 21.19 -2.99 -38.83
CA ASN A 5 20.86 -3.96 -37.80
C ASN A 5 21.57 -3.56 -36.53
N ASP A 6 20.81 -3.14 -35.52
CA ASP A 6 21.28 -3.07 -34.12
C ASP A 6 21.18 -4.46 -33.51
N ASN A 7 22.33 -5.09 -33.36
CA ASN A 7 22.55 -6.27 -32.54
C ASN A 7 22.97 -5.83 -31.13
N THR A 8 22.12 -6.02 -30.17
CA THR A 8 22.47 -5.95 -28.71
C THR A 8 22.06 -7.26 -27.99
N PRO A 9 22.60 -7.62 -26.84
CA PRO A 9 23.61 -8.69 -26.72
C PRO A 9 23.00 -10.02 -26.24
N ARG A 10 22.95 -10.99 -27.14
CA ARG A 10 22.69 -12.42 -26.81
C ARG A 10 23.87 -13.15 -26.13
N ARG A 11 24.83 -12.43 -25.53
CA ARG A 11 26.08 -13.03 -25.07
C ARG A 11 25.99 -13.88 -23.77
N LYS A 12 25.11 -13.54 -22.81
CA LYS A 12 25.06 -14.24 -21.49
C LYS A 12 24.44 -15.66 -21.53
N CYS A 13 23.54 -15.96 -22.47
CA CYS A 13 22.97 -17.31 -22.62
C CYS A 13 23.93 -18.33 -23.27
N ARG A 14 24.90 -17.85 -24.08
CA ARG A 14 25.87 -18.77 -24.73
C ARG A 14 26.87 -19.34 -23.73
N ALA A 15 27.35 -18.53 -22.80
CA ALA A 15 28.36 -19.00 -21.82
C ALA A 15 27.79 -20.11 -20.90
N ARG A 16 26.56 -19.95 -20.36
CA ARG A 16 25.95 -21.01 -19.56
C ARG A 16 25.65 -22.28 -20.34
N ARG A 17 25.35 -22.16 -21.62
CA ARG A 17 25.12 -23.32 -22.53
C ARG A 17 26.45 -24.02 -22.82
N VAL A 18 27.54 -23.28 -23.03
CA VAL A 18 28.88 -23.81 -23.25
C VAL A 18 29.38 -24.54 -21.99
N ILE A 19 29.19 -23.94 -20.77
CA ILE A 19 29.59 -24.59 -19.51
C ILE A 19 28.92 -25.95 -19.33
N LYS A 20 27.61 -26.05 -19.57
CA LYS A 20 26.89 -27.34 -19.44
C LYS A 20 27.36 -28.38 -20.45
N TRP A 21 27.54 -27.97 -21.68
CA TRP A 21 28.06 -28.87 -22.72
C TRP A 21 29.51 -29.30 -22.46
N SER A 22 30.34 -28.35 -22.01
CA SER A 22 31.74 -28.64 -21.66
C SER A 22 31.89 -29.62 -20.50
N LEU A 23 31.07 -29.46 -19.43
CA LEU A 23 31.04 -30.43 -18.30
C LEU A 23 30.57 -31.81 -18.73
N ILE A 24 29.54 -31.92 -19.55
CA ILE A 24 29.05 -33.20 -20.09
C ILE A 24 30.10 -33.80 -21.04
N THR A 25 30.71 -33.01 -21.89
CA THR A 25 31.78 -33.46 -22.78
C THR A 25 33.00 -33.88 -22.00
N LEU A 26 33.40 -33.15 -20.95
CA LEU A 26 34.51 -33.51 -20.08
C LEU A 26 34.29 -34.88 -19.39
N LEU A 27 33.11 -35.07 -18.82
CA LEU A 27 32.72 -36.34 -18.22
C LEU A 27 32.73 -37.48 -19.26
N SER A 28 32.21 -37.17 -20.47
CA SER A 28 32.21 -38.16 -21.59
C SER A 28 33.64 -38.47 -22.06
N VAL A 29 34.53 -37.46 -22.12
CA VAL A 29 35.93 -37.66 -22.51
C VAL A 29 36.70 -38.45 -21.46
N VAL A 30 36.46 -38.22 -20.16
CA VAL A 30 37.04 -39.02 -19.08
C VAL A 30 36.57 -40.49 -19.14
N VAL A 31 35.26 -40.70 -19.38
CA VAL A 31 34.69 -42.05 -19.58
C VAL A 31 35.22 -42.69 -20.84
N LEU A 32 35.36 -41.97 -21.94
CA LEU A 32 35.97 -42.47 -23.19
C LEU A 32 37.46 -42.75 -23.04
N ALA A 33 38.22 -41.91 -22.35
CA ALA A 33 39.63 -42.13 -22.06
C ALA A 33 39.86 -43.36 -21.16
N ILE A 34 39.00 -43.54 -20.16
CA ILE A 34 38.99 -44.77 -19.33
C ILE A 34 38.61 -45.99 -20.21
N GLY A 35 37.58 -45.88 -21.07
CA GLY A 35 37.17 -46.93 -21.98
C GLY A 35 38.29 -47.31 -22.99
N ALA A 36 38.96 -46.32 -23.56
CA ALA A 36 40.12 -46.59 -24.47
C ALA A 36 41.33 -47.19 -23.73
N ALA A 37 41.60 -46.75 -22.50
CA ALA A 37 42.64 -47.37 -21.65
C ALA A 37 42.36 -48.84 -21.30
N ILE A 38 41.07 -49.18 -21.14
CA ILE A 38 40.58 -50.55 -20.89
C ILE A 38 40.75 -51.45 -22.12
N ALA A 39 40.64 -50.93 -23.34
CA ALA A 39 40.78 -51.67 -24.59
C ALA A 39 42.21 -52.14 -24.88
N TRP A 40 43.21 -51.56 -24.16
CA TRP A 40 44.64 -51.86 -24.38
C TRP A 40 45.27 -52.51 -23.15
N LEU A 41 45.48 -53.72 -23.28
CA LEU A 41 45.98 -54.76 -22.34
C LEU A 41 47.21 -54.47 -21.47
N GLY A 42 47.01 -54.39 -20.16
CA GLY A 42 48.07 -54.52 -19.14
C GLY A 42 49.21 -53.50 -19.18
N PRO A 43 50.43 -53.89 -18.81
CA PRO A 43 51.57 -52.97 -18.76
C PRO A 43 51.90 -52.30 -20.12
N LEU A 44 51.37 -52.81 -21.22
CA LEU A 44 51.49 -52.18 -22.53
C LEU A 44 50.54 -50.99 -22.62
N ALA A 45 49.41 -51.08 -21.99
CA ALA A 45 48.43 -49.97 -21.96
C ALA A 45 48.92 -48.84 -21.04
N GLU A 46 49.47 -49.15 -19.87
CA GLU A 46 50.09 -48.18 -18.97
C GLU A 46 51.25 -47.42 -19.67
N TRP A 47 52.21 -48.14 -20.24
CA TRP A 47 53.27 -47.54 -21.01
C TRP A 47 52.80 -46.79 -22.25
N PHE A 48 51.78 -47.24 -22.95
CA PHE A 48 51.22 -46.60 -24.12
C PHE A 48 50.54 -45.29 -23.76
N VAL A 49 49.72 -45.28 -22.70
CA VAL A 49 49.04 -44.11 -22.23
C VAL A 49 50.03 -43.04 -21.71
N GLU A 50 51.02 -43.43 -20.87
CA GLU A 50 52.06 -42.52 -20.42
C GLU A 50 53.00 -41.98 -21.53
N LYS A 51 53.15 -42.74 -22.60
CA LYS A 51 54.02 -42.30 -23.70
C LYS A 51 53.33 -41.45 -24.72
N TYR A 52 52.04 -41.64 -24.91
CA TYR A 52 51.22 -40.97 -25.93
C TYR A 52 50.17 -40.03 -25.36
N ASP A 53 50.24 -39.72 -24.06
CA ASP A 53 49.27 -38.88 -23.33
C ASP A 53 49.11 -37.51 -24.03
N LEU A 54 50.20 -36.84 -24.39
CA LEU A 54 50.20 -35.56 -25.14
C LEU A 54 49.61 -35.71 -26.55
N GLU A 55 49.84 -36.84 -27.22
CA GLU A 55 49.28 -37.10 -28.54
C GLU A 55 47.76 -37.49 -28.51
N LEU A 56 47.35 -38.09 -27.37
CA LEU A 56 45.94 -38.49 -27.18
C LEU A 56 45.04 -37.39 -26.64
N MET A 57 45.54 -36.61 -25.67
CA MET A 57 44.71 -35.61 -24.96
C MET A 57 45.29 -34.19 -24.99
N GLY A 58 46.53 -34.01 -25.52
CA GLY A 58 47.19 -32.72 -25.47
C GLY A 58 47.72 -32.32 -24.09
N ARG A 59 47.63 -33.21 -23.08
CA ARG A 59 48.02 -32.97 -21.69
C ARG A 59 48.69 -34.18 -21.06
N GLN A 60 49.58 -33.95 -20.09
CA GLN A 60 50.29 -35.01 -19.33
C GLN A 60 49.29 -35.78 -18.46
N LEU A 61 49.34 -37.08 -18.55
CA LEU A 61 48.55 -38.04 -17.74
C LEU A 61 49.53 -39.00 -16.99
N GLU A 62 49.35 -39.06 -15.68
CA GLU A 62 50.00 -40.06 -14.85
C GLU A 62 48.99 -41.03 -14.27
N MET A 63 49.41 -42.35 -14.15
CA MET A 63 48.56 -43.33 -13.48
C MET A 63 49.39 -44.37 -12.80
N GLU A 64 48.87 -44.99 -11.78
CA GLU A 64 49.48 -46.07 -11.03
C GLU A 64 48.61 -47.31 -11.02
N ASN A 65 49.29 -48.50 -10.94
CA ASN A 65 48.64 -49.77 -10.66
C ASN A 65 47.49 -50.15 -11.62
N LEU A 66 47.66 -49.90 -12.92
CA LEU A 66 46.65 -50.34 -13.91
C LEU A 66 46.62 -51.87 -13.95
N ARG A 67 45.47 -52.44 -13.64
CA ARG A 67 45.20 -53.88 -13.66
C ARG A 67 43.99 -54.17 -14.53
N ILE A 68 44.21 -55.07 -15.51
CA ILE A 68 43.15 -55.48 -16.42
C ILE A 68 42.95 -57.00 -16.29
N LYS A 69 41.78 -57.44 -15.90
CA LYS A 69 41.41 -58.84 -15.79
C LYS A 69 40.59 -59.23 -17.00
N LEU A 70 41.24 -59.76 -18.03
CA LEU A 70 40.61 -60.11 -19.32
C LEU A 70 39.43 -61.07 -19.24
N PHE A 71 39.39 -61.96 -18.30
CA PHE A 71 38.35 -62.98 -18.23
C PHE A 71 37.09 -62.49 -17.48
N SER A 72 37.23 -61.56 -16.57
CA SER A 72 36.11 -60.97 -15.85
C SER A 72 35.64 -59.64 -16.46
N GLY A 73 36.38 -59.06 -17.41
CA GLY A 73 36.10 -57.73 -17.95
C GLY A 73 36.35 -56.59 -16.94
N GLU A 74 37.10 -56.85 -15.88
CA GLU A 74 37.40 -55.86 -14.85
C GLU A 74 38.71 -55.10 -15.16
N ALA A 75 38.66 -53.78 -15.15
CA ALA A 75 39.81 -52.92 -15.17
C ALA A 75 39.84 -52.04 -13.91
N SER A 76 41.00 -51.83 -13.32
CA SER A 76 41.18 -50.94 -12.18
C SER A 76 42.50 -50.19 -12.30
N ALA A 77 42.46 -48.91 -11.92
CA ALA A 77 43.62 -48.06 -11.85
C ALA A 77 43.58 -47.18 -10.57
N GLN A 78 44.75 -46.76 -10.11
CA GLN A 78 44.88 -45.91 -8.91
C GLN A 78 45.68 -44.66 -9.25
N ASN A 79 45.41 -43.56 -8.51
CA ASN A 79 46.15 -42.32 -8.63
C ASN A 79 46.29 -41.82 -10.08
N ILE A 80 45.18 -41.78 -10.80
CA ILE A 80 45.14 -41.21 -12.14
C ILE A 80 45.14 -39.68 -11.98
N ILE A 81 46.12 -38.97 -12.59
CA ILE A 81 46.25 -37.53 -12.55
C ILE A 81 46.40 -37.00 -13.97
N LEU A 82 45.50 -36.17 -14.41
CA LEU A 82 45.58 -35.35 -15.61
C LEU A 82 45.97 -33.94 -15.21
N TYR A 83 47.08 -33.48 -15.75
CA TYR A 83 47.62 -32.18 -15.42
C TYR A 83 47.05 -31.06 -16.30
N GLU A 84 47.22 -29.83 -15.82
CA GLU A 84 46.99 -28.61 -16.63
C GLU A 84 48.09 -28.44 -17.68
N GLN A 85 48.06 -27.39 -18.49
CA GLN A 85 49.09 -27.06 -19.50
C GLN A 85 50.48 -26.84 -18.89
N ASP A 86 50.56 -26.61 -17.58
CA ASP A 86 51.82 -26.37 -16.86
C ASP A 86 52.54 -27.67 -16.49
N ASP A 87 51.93 -28.82 -16.78
CA ASP A 87 52.44 -30.16 -16.46
C ASP A 87 52.73 -30.40 -14.96
N THR A 88 52.18 -29.56 -14.10
CA THR A 88 52.45 -29.62 -12.65
C THR A 88 51.21 -29.49 -11.78
N THR A 89 50.21 -28.76 -12.24
CA THR A 89 48.98 -28.55 -11.50
C THR A 89 47.94 -29.61 -11.89
N PRO A 90 47.38 -30.39 -10.95
CA PRO A 90 46.33 -31.33 -11.25
C PRO A 90 45.08 -30.64 -11.76
N PHE A 91 44.66 -30.96 -12.96
CA PHE A 91 43.36 -30.56 -13.50
C PHE A 91 42.26 -31.52 -13.05
N VAL A 92 42.45 -32.81 -13.27
CA VAL A 92 41.53 -33.86 -12.78
C VAL A 92 42.38 -34.98 -12.16
N SER A 93 41.99 -35.47 -11.00
CA SER A 93 42.55 -36.67 -10.44
C SER A 93 41.49 -37.64 -9.91
N LEU A 94 41.80 -38.95 -9.92
CA LEU A 94 40.98 -40.06 -9.48
C LEU A 94 41.83 -40.96 -8.58
N GLY A 95 41.38 -41.13 -7.32
CA GLY A 95 42.12 -41.98 -6.36
C GLY A 95 42.07 -43.46 -6.69
N ASP A 96 40.86 -43.96 -6.89
CA ASP A 96 40.62 -45.38 -7.25
C ASP A 96 39.55 -45.49 -8.34
N VAL A 97 39.83 -46.16 -9.40
CA VAL A 97 38.90 -46.39 -10.52
C VAL A 97 38.73 -47.85 -10.76
N LYS A 98 37.46 -48.33 -10.82
CA LYS A 98 37.13 -49.72 -11.21
C LYS A 98 36.01 -49.71 -12.22
N VAL A 99 36.21 -50.48 -13.29
CA VAL A 99 35.22 -50.62 -14.34
C VAL A 99 35.11 -52.10 -14.66
N GLU A 100 33.89 -52.61 -14.73
CA GLU A 100 33.53 -53.97 -15.11
C GLU A 100 32.70 -53.91 -16.40
N MET A 101 33.06 -54.71 -17.40
CA MET A 101 32.41 -54.77 -18.70
C MET A 101 31.97 -56.19 -19.03
N ALA A 102 30.81 -56.31 -19.62
CA ALA A 102 30.29 -57.58 -20.10
C ALA A 102 30.93 -57.93 -21.48
N LEU A 103 32.13 -58.51 -21.45
CA LEU A 103 32.91 -58.78 -22.68
C LEU A 103 32.19 -59.59 -23.76
N LYS A 104 31.17 -60.35 -23.41
CA LYS A 104 30.38 -61.13 -24.37
C LYS A 104 29.53 -60.23 -25.24
N ASP A 105 29.03 -59.11 -24.70
CA ASP A 105 28.10 -58.20 -25.36
C ASP A 105 28.81 -57.41 -26.47
N ILE A 106 30.14 -57.24 -26.38
CA ILE A 106 30.96 -56.62 -27.43
C ILE A 106 30.82 -57.33 -28.79
N PHE A 107 30.70 -58.65 -28.80
CA PHE A 107 30.54 -59.40 -30.03
C PHE A 107 29.19 -59.14 -30.72
N ASP A 108 28.24 -58.65 -29.96
CA ASP A 108 26.88 -58.29 -30.47
C ASP A 108 26.78 -56.76 -30.77
N GLY A 109 27.89 -56.02 -30.80
CA GLY A 109 27.94 -54.59 -31.03
C GLY A 109 27.46 -53.77 -29.83
N HIS A 110 27.51 -54.34 -28.61
CA HIS A 110 27.01 -53.72 -27.40
C HIS A 110 28.16 -53.53 -26.40
N ILE A 111 28.45 -52.27 -26.06
CA ILE A 111 29.38 -51.87 -24.97
C ILE A 111 28.57 -51.80 -23.68
N HIS A 112 28.64 -52.84 -22.87
CA HIS A 112 27.90 -52.94 -21.62
C HIS A 112 28.84 -52.86 -20.43
N LEU A 113 28.92 -51.69 -19.78
CA LEU A 113 29.60 -51.47 -18.51
C LEU A 113 28.65 -51.88 -17.39
N THR A 114 28.93 -53.02 -16.74
CA THR A 114 28.07 -53.58 -15.67
C THR A 114 28.32 -52.90 -14.34
N ARG A 115 29.46 -52.24 -14.19
CA ARG A 115 29.81 -51.45 -13.01
C ARG A 115 30.90 -50.44 -13.39
N ALA A 116 30.76 -49.16 -12.88
CA ALA A 116 31.84 -48.21 -12.88
C ALA A 116 31.86 -47.47 -11.54
N THR A 117 33.00 -47.54 -10.85
CA THR A 117 33.16 -46.83 -9.56
C THR A 117 34.38 -45.92 -9.62
N LEU A 118 34.20 -44.67 -9.25
CA LEU A 118 35.23 -43.63 -9.14
C LEU A 118 35.26 -43.18 -7.70
N ASP A 119 36.40 -43.31 -7.05
CA ASP A 119 36.58 -42.82 -5.69
C ASP A 119 37.62 -41.68 -5.66
N SER A 120 37.35 -40.68 -4.82
CA SER A 120 38.22 -39.52 -4.63
C SER A 120 38.50 -38.80 -5.95
N LEU A 121 37.43 -38.50 -6.72
CA LEU A 121 37.47 -37.63 -7.87
C LEU A 121 37.83 -36.21 -7.39
N TYR A 122 38.89 -35.63 -7.97
CA TYR A 122 39.21 -34.19 -7.85
C TYR A 122 39.15 -33.58 -9.24
N ALA A 123 38.53 -32.35 -9.33
CA ALA A 123 38.56 -31.54 -10.55
C ALA A 123 38.70 -30.06 -10.19
N HIS A 124 39.56 -29.37 -10.97
CA HIS A 124 39.77 -27.93 -10.87
C HIS A 124 39.32 -27.24 -12.14
N ILE A 125 38.32 -26.37 -12.03
CA ILE A 125 37.76 -25.63 -13.16
C ILE A 125 37.93 -24.14 -12.93
N ASP A 126 38.69 -23.47 -13.78
CA ASP A 126 38.82 -22.02 -13.82
C ASP A 126 38.08 -21.47 -15.03
N GLN A 127 37.22 -20.49 -14.80
CA GLN A 127 36.55 -19.72 -15.82
C GLN A 127 37.11 -18.31 -15.88
N SER A 128 37.60 -17.89 -17.04
CA SER A 128 37.95 -16.50 -17.35
C SER A 128 37.02 -15.98 -18.44
N ALA A 129 36.44 -14.79 -18.29
CA ALA A 129 35.55 -14.11 -19.25
C ALA A 129 34.74 -15.02 -20.21
N GLU A 130 35.36 -15.62 -21.20
CA GLU A 130 34.71 -16.48 -22.21
C GLU A 130 35.36 -17.87 -22.30
N ALA A 131 36.40 -18.19 -21.53
CA ALA A 131 37.19 -19.40 -21.66
C ALA A 131 37.34 -20.20 -20.36
N PHE A 132 37.39 -21.52 -20.48
CA PHE A 132 37.71 -22.41 -19.38
C PHE A 132 39.15 -22.89 -19.45
N ASN A 133 39.75 -23.26 -18.31
CA ASN A 133 41.10 -23.82 -18.26
C ASN A 133 41.28 -25.14 -19.01
N PHE A 134 40.20 -25.72 -19.57
CA PHE A 134 40.24 -26.95 -20.35
C PHE A 134 39.81 -26.76 -21.84
N ASP A 135 39.56 -25.53 -22.31
CA ASP A 135 39.14 -25.29 -23.70
C ASP A 135 40.21 -25.67 -24.71
N ASP A 136 41.48 -25.49 -24.37
CA ASP A 136 42.61 -25.93 -25.21
C ASP A 136 42.60 -27.43 -25.43
N MET A 137 42.30 -28.21 -24.37
CA MET A 137 42.22 -29.66 -24.48
C MET A 137 41.01 -30.08 -25.35
N LEU A 138 39.88 -29.43 -25.21
CA LEU A 138 38.70 -29.71 -26.06
C LEU A 138 38.97 -29.34 -27.52
N GLU A 139 39.65 -28.23 -27.78
CA GLU A 139 40.07 -27.82 -29.13
C GLU A 139 41.06 -28.84 -29.72
N TYR A 140 42.05 -29.25 -28.93
CA TYR A 140 43.01 -30.27 -29.35
C TYR A 140 42.33 -31.60 -29.73
N ILE A 141 41.41 -32.11 -28.94
CA ILE A 141 40.63 -33.32 -29.20
C ILE A 141 39.77 -33.15 -30.44
N ALA A 142 39.06 -32.01 -30.56
CA ALA A 142 38.23 -31.75 -31.71
C ALA A 142 38.98 -31.70 -33.02
N VAL A 143 40.17 -31.08 -33.03
CA VAL A 143 41.04 -30.98 -34.21
C VAL A 143 41.69 -32.36 -34.51
N THR A 144 42.22 -33.07 -33.52
CA THR A 144 42.94 -34.30 -33.66
C THR A 144 42.07 -35.46 -34.12
N TYR A 145 40.82 -35.48 -33.65
CA TYR A 145 39.86 -36.57 -33.98
C TYR A 145 38.75 -36.13 -34.93
N ALA A 146 38.86 -34.95 -35.59
CA ALA A 146 37.98 -34.60 -36.68
C ALA A 146 38.22 -35.54 -37.83
N SER A 147 37.30 -36.46 -38.09
CA SER A 147 37.36 -37.34 -39.25
C SER A 147 37.03 -36.53 -40.53
N GLU A 148 38.00 -36.51 -41.48
CA GLU A 148 37.75 -36.03 -42.86
C GLU A 148 36.92 -37.00 -43.72
N GLU A 149 36.45 -38.13 -43.14
CA GLU A 149 35.76 -39.14 -43.93
C GLU A 149 34.27 -38.87 -44.04
N GLU A 150 33.80 -38.92 -45.33
CA GLU A 150 32.39 -39.01 -45.71
C GLU A 150 31.74 -40.17 -44.92
N PRO A 151 30.48 -40.10 -44.51
CA PRO A 151 29.82 -41.13 -43.75
C PRO A 151 29.92 -42.45 -44.48
N ALA A 152 30.74 -43.36 -43.97
CA ALA A 152 30.76 -44.77 -44.38
C ALA A 152 29.36 -45.36 -44.20
N GLU A 153 28.97 -46.24 -45.11
CA GLU A 153 27.68 -46.94 -45.17
C GLU A 153 27.14 -47.28 -43.76
N GLU A 154 25.85 -47.06 -43.54
CA GLU A 154 25.08 -47.26 -42.29
C GLU A 154 25.48 -48.53 -41.55
N SER A 155 26.50 -48.47 -40.71
CA SER A 155 26.72 -49.48 -39.67
C SER A 155 25.75 -49.15 -38.53
N GLU A 156 25.00 -50.15 -38.06
CA GLU A 156 24.15 -49.98 -36.89
C GLU A 156 25.00 -49.40 -35.74
N PRO A 157 24.53 -48.29 -35.10
CA PRO A 157 25.29 -47.68 -34.03
C PRO A 157 25.47 -48.65 -32.88
N TRP A 158 26.68 -48.68 -32.28
CA TRP A 158 26.95 -49.49 -31.12
C TRP A 158 26.00 -49.09 -29.96
N LEU A 159 25.34 -50.07 -29.39
CA LEU A 159 24.53 -49.87 -28.17
C LEU A 159 25.47 -49.70 -26.97
N ILE A 160 25.32 -48.66 -26.22
CA ILE A 160 26.11 -48.40 -24.99
C ILE A 160 25.16 -48.41 -23.78
N THR A 161 25.48 -49.27 -22.79
CA THR A 161 24.74 -49.35 -21.53
C THR A 161 25.73 -49.20 -20.37
N LEU A 162 25.38 -48.34 -19.40
CA LEU A 162 26.16 -48.11 -18.20
C LEU A 162 25.31 -48.47 -16.98
N ASP A 163 25.67 -49.55 -16.28
CA ASP A 163 25.00 -49.98 -15.06
C ASP A 163 25.88 -49.74 -13.84
N ASN A 164 25.26 -49.50 -12.68
CA ASN A 164 25.91 -49.37 -11.39
C ASN A 164 27.10 -48.38 -11.39
N LEU A 165 26.86 -47.15 -11.93
CA LEU A 165 27.82 -46.08 -11.87
C LEU A 165 27.80 -45.47 -10.46
N ALA A 166 28.97 -45.28 -9.84
CA ALA A 166 29.12 -44.62 -8.57
C ALA A 166 30.37 -43.74 -8.55
N ILE A 167 30.18 -42.49 -8.10
CA ILE A 167 31.25 -41.56 -7.73
C ILE A 167 31.16 -41.37 -6.22
N SER A 168 32.28 -41.53 -5.50
CA SER A 168 32.33 -41.33 -4.06
C SER A 168 33.46 -40.38 -3.69
N ASN A 169 33.22 -39.62 -2.61
CA ASN A 169 34.25 -38.68 -2.06
C ASN A 169 34.80 -37.68 -3.09
N GLY A 170 33.98 -37.24 -4.05
CA GLY A 170 34.41 -36.28 -5.06
C GLY A 170 34.65 -34.88 -4.44
N HIS A 171 35.60 -34.17 -5.04
CA HIS A 171 35.97 -32.81 -4.70
C HIS A 171 36.11 -31.99 -5.99
N LEU A 172 35.23 -30.99 -6.19
CA LEU A 172 35.24 -30.09 -7.33
C LEU A 172 35.53 -28.68 -6.87
N LEU A 173 36.56 -28.04 -7.42
CA LEU A 173 36.83 -26.63 -7.29
C LEU A 173 36.41 -25.92 -8.55
N TYR A 174 35.60 -24.88 -8.42
CA TYR A 174 35.24 -23.99 -9.51
C TYR A 174 35.55 -22.55 -9.12
N TYR A 175 36.29 -21.85 -9.93
CA TYR A 175 36.64 -20.47 -9.74
C TYR A 175 36.20 -19.63 -10.94
N ASP A 176 35.32 -18.66 -10.69
CA ASP A 176 34.92 -17.61 -11.64
C ASP A 176 35.83 -16.40 -11.42
N GLN A 177 36.74 -16.14 -12.36
CA GLN A 177 37.70 -15.03 -12.25
C GLN A 177 37.04 -13.67 -12.41
N GLU A 178 35.98 -13.57 -13.20
CA GLU A 178 35.29 -12.30 -13.46
C GLU A 178 34.53 -11.80 -12.23
N LEU A 179 33.86 -12.72 -11.56
CA LEU A 179 33.10 -12.42 -10.32
C LEU A 179 33.97 -12.59 -9.07
N ALA A 180 35.22 -13.09 -9.20
CA ALA A 180 36.08 -13.50 -8.09
C ALA A 180 35.38 -14.46 -7.10
N GLN A 181 34.53 -15.36 -7.61
CA GLN A 181 33.74 -16.30 -6.83
C GLN A 181 34.33 -17.69 -6.90
N ARG A 182 34.54 -18.31 -5.73
CA ARG A 182 35.03 -19.68 -5.60
C ARG A 182 33.92 -20.57 -5.03
N TRP A 183 33.75 -21.71 -5.68
CA TRP A 183 32.88 -22.77 -5.23
C TRP A 183 33.72 -24.02 -4.97
N GLU A 184 33.63 -24.56 -3.77
CA GLU A 184 34.27 -25.79 -3.37
C GLU A 184 33.18 -26.81 -3.04
N LEU A 185 33.05 -27.83 -3.90
CA LEU A 185 32.09 -28.91 -3.74
C LEU A 185 32.83 -30.14 -3.23
N THR A 186 32.60 -30.48 -1.96
CA THR A 186 33.24 -31.60 -1.28
C THR A 186 32.23 -32.71 -1.00
N GLN A 187 32.73 -33.91 -0.68
CA GLN A 187 31.88 -35.07 -0.42
C GLN A 187 30.85 -35.34 -1.53
N LEU A 188 31.26 -35.05 -2.78
CA LEU A 188 30.41 -35.35 -3.93
C LEU A 188 30.25 -36.85 -4.07
N ASN A 189 29.02 -37.31 -3.90
CA ASN A 189 28.63 -38.68 -4.12
C ASN A 189 27.54 -38.71 -5.19
N VAL A 190 27.70 -39.53 -6.21
CA VAL A 190 26.76 -39.74 -7.30
C VAL A 190 26.56 -41.23 -7.49
N THR A 191 25.32 -41.68 -7.56
CA THR A 191 25.01 -43.07 -7.88
C THR A 191 23.89 -43.16 -8.90
N THR A 192 24.03 -44.05 -9.87
CA THR A 192 23.00 -44.37 -10.80
C THR A 192 22.95 -45.89 -11.06
N PRO A 193 21.78 -46.54 -10.87
CA PRO A 193 21.62 -47.97 -11.15
C PRO A 193 21.85 -48.29 -12.62
N SER A 194 21.41 -47.47 -13.52
CA SER A 194 21.59 -47.58 -14.96
C SER A 194 21.52 -46.20 -15.61
N PHE A 195 22.49 -45.94 -16.49
CA PHE A 195 22.49 -44.69 -17.29
C PHE A 195 22.23 -45.08 -18.75
N TYR A 196 21.15 -44.55 -19.30
CA TYR A 196 20.68 -44.82 -20.66
C TYR A 196 21.07 -43.71 -21.62
N LEU A 197 21.62 -44.08 -22.76
CA LEU A 197 21.96 -43.15 -23.84
C LEU A 197 20.87 -43.11 -24.93
N ASP A 198 19.69 -43.62 -24.63
CA ASP A 198 18.50 -43.63 -25.49
C ASP A 198 17.39 -42.71 -24.92
N ASP A 199 16.14 -42.95 -25.29
CA ASP A 199 14.97 -42.18 -24.88
C ASP A 199 14.41 -42.52 -23.47
N ARG A 200 15.08 -43.38 -22.73
CA ARG A 200 14.72 -43.72 -21.34
C ARG A 200 15.29 -42.69 -20.34
N PHE A 201 14.61 -42.57 -19.23
CA PHE A 201 15.13 -41.76 -18.12
C PHE A 201 16.11 -42.57 -17.27
N SER A 202 17.24 -41.96 -16.97
CA SER A 202 18.26 -42.46 -16.04
C SER A 202 18.05 -41.81 -14.67
N HIS A 203 17.92 -42.65 -13.65
CA HIS A 203 17.83 -42.19 -12.25
C HIS A 203 19.23 -41.96 -11.68
N ILE A 204 19.50 -40.78 -11.17
CA ILE A 204 20.80 -40.37 -10.65
C ILE A 204 20.61 -39.73 -9.27
N ASP A 205 21.06 -40.37 -8.22
CA ASP A 205 21.14 -39.78 -6.88
C ASP A 205 22.47 -39.02 -6.74
N ALA A 206 22.40 -37.81 -6.21
CA ALA A 206 23.58 -37.00 -5.96
C ALA A 206 23.52 -36.29 -4.59
N SER A 207 24.65 -36.20 -3.93
CA SER A 207 24.81 -35.42 -2.72
C SER A 207 26.18 -34.75 -2.68
N MET A 208 26.26 -33.57 -2.11
CA MET A 208 27.50 -32.81 -1.97
C MET A 208 27.42 -31.77 -0.85
N THR A 209 28.57 -31.33 -0.39
CA THR A 209 28.74 -30.20 0.52
C THR A 209 29.32 -29.02 -0.27
N ILE A 210 28.74 -27.83 -0.13
CA ILE A 210 29.16 -26.63 -0.83
C ILE A 210 29.86 -25.71 0.18
N ASN A 211 31.10 -25.29 -0.14
CA ASN A 211 31.93 -24.41 0.69
C ASN A 211 31.99 -24.85 2.17
N ASP A 212 32.07 -26.13 2.43
CA ASP A 212 32.08 -26.79 3.76
C ASP A 212 30.90 -26.49 4.70
N VAL A 213 29.87 -25.82 4.21
CA VAL A 213 28.70 -25.36 5.01
C VAL A 213 27.39 -25.95 4.48
N ALA A 214 27.04 -25.62 3.24
CA ALA A 214 25.77 -26.01 2.69
C ALA A 214 25.77 -27.45 2.19
N THR A 215 24.67 -28.15 2.35
CA THR A 215 24.51 -29.48 1.76
C THR A 215 23.41 -29.46 0.68
N LEU A 216 23.76 -30.07 -0.46
CA LEU A 216 22.81 -30.33 -1.54
C LEU A 216 22.69 -31.82 -1.72
N ALA A 217 21.45 -32.34 -1.73
CA ALA A 217 21.18 -33.73 -1.99
C ALA A 217 19.88 -33.87 -2.76
N GLY A 218 19.82 -34.83 -3.70
CA GLY A 218 18.63 -35.04 -4.49
C GLY A 218 18.79 -36.12 -5.54
N ALA A 219 17.72 -36.38 -6.27
CA ALA A 219 17.68 -37.30 -7.39
C ALA A 219 17.36 -36.52 -8.68
N VAL A 220 17.99 -36.93 -9.77
CA VAL A 220 17.74 -36.45 -11.13
C VAL A 220 17.25 -37.61 -11.98
N GLU A 221 16.10 -37.45 -12.60
CA GLU A 221 15.67 -38.28 -13.72
C GLU A 221 16.07 -37.55 -15.01
N LEU A 222 16.99 -38.10 -15.78
CA LEU A 222 17.54 -37.50 -17.01
C LEU A 222 17.27 -38.38 -18.22
N ASN A 223 16.65 -37.81 -19.25
CA ASN A 223 16.57 -38.40 -20.58
C ASN A 223 17.70 -37.81 -21.46
N TYR A 224 18.66 -38.67 -21.82
CA TYR A 224 19.83 -38.26 -22.61
C TYR A 224 19.48 -37.87 -24.07
N ALA A 225 18.51 -38.52 -24.67
CA ALA A 225 18.13 -38.26 -26.06
C ALA A 225 17.42 -36.90 -26.24
N THR A 226 16.54 -36.55 -25.31
CA THR A 226 15.76 -35.30 -25.37
C THR A 226 16.32 -34.17 -24.48
N TRP A 227 17.20 -34.52 -23.54
CA TRP A 227 17.73 -33.62 -22.49
C TRP A 227 16.67 -33.12 -21.50
N ASP A 228 15.53 -33.83 -21.44
CA ASP A 228 14.53 -33.51 -20.40
C ASP A 228 14.99 -34.08 -19.06
N PHE A 229 14.70 -33.32 -18.01
CA PHE A 229 15.05 -33.73 -16.65
C PHE A 229 13.97 -33.38 -15.64
N LEU A 230 13.94 -34.19 -14.58
CA LEU A 230 13.25 -33.91 -13.33
C LEU A 230 14.27 -33.99 -12.20
N PHE A 231 14.41 -32.95 -11.43
CA PHE A 231 15.24 -32.92 -10.22
C PHE A 231 14.36 -32.73 -8.99
N ASP A 232 14.48 -33.66 -8.05
CA ASP A 232 13.89 -33.55 -6.72
C ASP A 232 15.02 -33.51 -5.69
N GLY A 233 15.15 -32.38 -4.97
CA GLY A 233 16.29 -32.22 -4.10
C GLY A 233 16.09 -31.25 -2.95
N SER A 234 17.04 -31.31 -2.04
CA SER A 234 17.09 -30.46 -0.84
C SER A 234 18.42 -29.75 -0.73
N LEU A 235 18.33 -28.44 -0.51
CA LEU A 235 19.44 -27.56 -0.14
C LEU A 235 19.30 -27.21 1.35
N ARG A 236 20.41 -27.29 2.12
CA ARG A 236 20.39 -26.94 3.55
C ARG A 236 21.50 -25.95 3.87
N GLU A 237 21.15 -24.96 4.67
CA GLU A 237 22.09 -24.01 5.28
C GLU A 237 23.01 -23.27 4.27
N PHE A 238 22.50 -23.00 3.06
CA PHE A 238 23.26 -22.27 2.04
C PHE A 238 23.46 -20.81 2.47
N PRO A 239 24.71 -20.32 2.67
CA PRO A 239 24.97 -18.97 3.13
C PRO A 239 24.67 -17.94 2.05
N PHE A 240 23.86 -16.94 2.35
CA PHE A 240 23.60 -15.85 1.40
C PHE A 240 24.84 -15.04 1.04
N ALA A 241 25.85 -15.01 1.92
CA ALA A 241 27.13 -14.34 1.64
C ALA A 241 27.78 -14.81 0.33
N GLU A 242 27.55 -16.07 -0.05
CA GLU A 242 28.06 -16.64 -1.30
C GLU A 242 27.41 -16.01 -2.56
N THR A 243 26.24 -15.37 -2.42
CA THR A 243 25.57 -14.69 -3.52
C THR A 243 26.02 -13.24 -3.71
N TYR A 244 26.83 -12.71 -2.79
CA TYR A 244 27.21 -11.30 -2.78
C TYR A 244 27.82 -10.83 -4.09
N ASN A 245 28.79 -11.58 -4.63
CA ASN A 245 29.50 -11.23 -5.87
C ASN A 245 28.57 -11.25 -7.11
N TYR A 246 27.53 -12.09 -7.09
CA TYR A 246 26.53 -12.16 -8.16
C TYR A 246 25.53 -11.00 -8.10
N LEU A 247 25.23 -10.49 -6.90
CA LEU A 247 24.29 -9.39 -6.71
C LEU A 247 24.93 -8.01 -6.88
N LYS A 248 26.19 -7.88 -6.53
CA LYS A 248 26.96 -6.64 -6.57
C LYS A 248 26.94 -5.90 -7.93
N PRO A 249 26.95 -6.56 -9.10
CA PRO A 249 26.83 -5.85 -10.38
C PRO A 249 25.49 -5.14 -10.60
N TYR A 250 24.45 -5.56 -9.89
CA TYR A 250 23.08 -5.04 -10.04
C TYR A 250 22.63 -4.14 -8.89
N LEU A 251 23.14 -4.43 -7.67
CA LEU A 251 22.76 -3.74 -6.45
C LEU A 251 24.01 -3.31 -5.68
N ASN A 252 24.05 -2.07 -5.27
CA ASN A 252 25.13 -1.52 -4.45
C ASN A 252 24.94 -1.89 -2.97
N ILE A 253 25.03 -3.19 -2.68
CA ILE A 253 24.86 -3.75 -1.35
C ILE A 253 26.16 -3.71 -0.55
N GLY A 254 26.07 -3.50 0.77
CA GLY A 254 27.18 -3.58 1.69
C GLY A 254 27.44 -4.99 2.20
N SER A 255 26.37 -5.66 2.63
CA SER A 255 26.43 -7.05 3.06
C SER A 255 25.08 -7.76 2.84
N ILE A 256 25.20 -9.07 2.65
CA ILE A 256 24.05 -9.98 2.71
C ILE A 256 24.41 -11.13 3.64
N THR A 257 23.56 -11.46 4.60
CA THR A 257 23.80 -12.43 5.67
C THR A 257 22.65 -13.42 5.79
N GLY A 258 22.88 -14.46 6.60
CA GLY A 258 21.90 -15.52 6.83
C GLY A 258 22.10 -16.74 5.94
N SER A 259 21.20 -17.70 6.07
CA SER A 259 21.26 -18.93 5.29
C SER A 259 19.90 -19.30 4.70
N ALA A 260 19.91 -19.99 3.57
CA ALA A 260 18.74 -20.53 2.91
C ALA A 260 18.70 -22.07 3.01
N SER A 261 17.49 -22.60 3.14
CA SER A 261 17.22 -24.03 2.99
C SER A 261 15.99 -24.21 2.08
N ALA A 262 16.01 -25.22 1.22
CA ALA A 262 14.93 -25.45 0.29
C ALA A 262 14.74 -26.94 0.00
N ASP A 263 13.51 -27.33 -0.27
CA ASP A 263 13.13 -28.62 -0.85
C ASP A 263 12.41 -28.32 -2.17
N LEU A 264 13.04 -28.65 -3.28
CA LEU A 264 12.61 -28.21 -4.60
C LEU A 264 12.44 -29.37 -5.57
N SER A 265 11.41 -29.28 -6.40
CA SER A 265 11.22 -30.09 -7.59
C SER A 265 11.34 -29.18 -8.82
N ILE A 266 12.27 -29.52 -9.70
CA ILE A 266 12.56 -28.75 -10.93
C ILE A 266 12.42 -29.70 -12.11
N LYS A 267 11.58 -29.37 -13.06
CA LYS A 267 11.45 -30.09 -14.32
C LYS A 267 11.68 -29.14 -15.50
N GLY A 268 12.32 -29.65 -16.52
CA GLY A 268 12.63 -28.82 -17.69
C GLY A 268 13.50 -29.55 -18.70
N ASN A 269 14.16 -28.77 -19.52
CA ASN A 269 15.07 -29.25 -20.55
C ASN A 269 16.43 -28.55 -20.42
N VAL A 270 17.51 -29.32 -20.35
CA VAL A 270 18.88 -28.80 -20.21
C VAL A 270 19.26 -27.84 -21.35
N MET A 271 18.73 -28.08 -22.55
CA MET A 271 19.00 -27.26 -23.74
C MET A 271 18.20 -25.96 -23.76
N ASN A 272 17.12 -25.89 -22.95
CA ASN A 272 16.27 -24.71 -22.83
C ASN A 272 15.93 -24.44 -21.37
N ILE A 273 16.87 -23.82 -20.65
CA ILE A 273 16.73 -23.51 -19.21
C ILE A 273 15.54 -22.60 -18.93
N MET A 274 15.17 -21.73 -19.88
CA MET A 274 14.02 -20.83 -19.71
C MET A 274 12.67 -21.55 -19.71
N ALA A 275 12.63 -22.80 -20.18
CA ALA A 275 11.41 -23.63 -20.15
C ALA A 275 11.31 -24.48 -18.87
N MET A 276 12.05 -24.15 -17.83
CA MET A 276 11.96 -24.86 -16.55
C MET A 276 10.80 -24.39 -15.71
N THR A 277 10.20 -25.36 -15.00
CA THR A 277 9.24 -25.11 -13.95
C THR A 277 9.80 -25.57 -12.61
N LEU A 278 9.59 -24.75 -11.58
CA LEU A 278 10.06 -24.97 -10.21
C LEU A 278 8.87 -25.02 -9.26
N SER A 279 8.88 -25.99 -8.33
CA SER A 279 7.93 -26.07 -7.22
C SER A 279 8.64 -26.54 -5.94
N GLY A 280 8.00 -26.37 -4.78
CA GLY A 280 8.57 -26.79 -3.49
C GLY A 280 8.44 -25.77 -2.38
N GLU A 281 9.38 -25.80 -1.46
CA GLU A 281 9.41 -24.90 -0.31
C GLU A 281 10.85 -24.37 -0.10
N ALA A 282 10.95 -23.09 0.29
CA ALA A 282 12.22 -22.48 0.67
C ALA A 282 12.05 -21.69 1.98
N SER A 283 13.09 -21.66 2.78
CA SER A 283 13.13 -20.90 4.02
C SER A 283 14.50 -20.29 4.24
N THR A 284 14.53 -19.18 5.00
CA THR A 284 15.77 -18.50 5.37
C THR A 284 15.86 -18.40 6.89
N LYS A 285 17.08 -18.29 7.40
CA LYS A 285 17.35 -17.99 8.81
C LYS A 285 18.35 -16.85 8.91
N GLY A 286 18.01 -15.85 9.74
CA GLY A 286 18.90 -14.73 10.02
C GLY A 286 19.24 -13.92 8.76
N PHE A 287 18.28 -13.79 7.82
CA PHE A 287 18.48 -12.98 6.62
C PHE A 287 18.73 -11.53 6.97
N GLY A 288 19.73 -10.92 6.39
CA GLY A 288 20.03 -9.51 6.53
C GLY A 288 20.62 -8.92 5.26
N LEU A 289 20.10 -7.74 4.86
CA LEU A 289 20.57 -6.98 3.70
C LEU A 289 20.85 -5.54 4.10
N THR A 290 22.06 -5.05 3.79
CA THR A 290 22.46 -3.66 4.05
C THR A 290 22.91 -2.97 2.76
N THR A 291 22.76 -1.64 2.72
CA THR A 291 23.34 -0.82 1.63
C THR A 291 24.86 -0.70 1.81
N SER A 292 25.58 -0.26 0.78
CA SER A 292 27.03 -0.02 0.81
C SER A 292 27.48 1.02 1.86
N VAL A 293 26.56 1.89 2.29
CA VAL A 293 26.80 2.87 3.36
C VAL A 293 26.40 2.37 4.75
N GLY A 294 25.95 1.11 4.85
CA GLY A 294 25.60 0.45 6.11
C GLY A 294 24.14 0.64 6.56
N GLY A 295 23.29 1.26 5.74
CA GLY A 295 21.85 1.38 6.03
C GLY A 295 21.16 0.01 5.97
N LYS A 296 20.32 -0.30 6.96
CA LYS A 296 19.52 -1.51 7.00
C LYS A 296 18.42 -1.47 5.95
N VAL A 297 18.38 -2.44 5.06
CA VAL A 297 17.32 -2.60 4.07
C VAL A 297 16.22 -3.52 4.61
N LEU A 298 16.63 -4.73 5.01
CA LEU A 298 15.73 -5.73 5.56
C LEU A 298 16.52 -6.72 6.40
N GLU A 299 15.97 -7.07 7.55
CA GLU A 299 16.40 -8.22 8.35
C GLU A 299 15.18 -9.10 8.63
N SER A 300 15.39 -10.42 8.78
CA SER A 300 14.36 -11.34 9.20
C SER A 300 14.97 -12.52 9.94
N ASP A 301 14.37 -12.91 11.07
CA ASP A 301 14.76 -14.12 11.79
C ASP A 301 14.48 -15.36 10.94
N GLU A 302 13.29 -15.41 10.33
CA GLU A 302 12.84 -16.50 9.48
C GLU A 302 11.90 -15.99 8.39
N LEU A 303 12.20 -16.35 7.16
CA LEU A 303 11.32 -16.15 6.00
C LEU A 303 11.07 -17.52 5.35
N SER A 304 9.83 -17.86 5.04
CA SER A 304 9.49 -19.10 4.33
C SER A 304 8.53 -18.83 3.16
N VAL A 305 8.78 -19.53 2.07
CA VAL A 305 8.02 -19.44 0.83
C VAL A 305 7.63 -20.84 0.40
N GLY A 306 6.34 -21.06 0.20
CA GLY A 306 5.86 -22.25 -0.50
C GLY A 306 5.67 -21.90 -1.98
N ILE A 307 6.28 -22.66 -2.85
CA ILE A 307 6.27 -22.46 -4.30
C ILE A 307 5.32 -23.48 -4.89
N GLU A 308 4.19 -23.03 -5.43
CA GLU A 308 3.26 -23.88 -6.15
C GLU A 308 3.80 -24.15 -7.56
N GLU A 309 4.19 -23.09 -8.27
CA GLU A 309 4.77 -23.15 -9.61
C GLU A 309 5.51 -21.84 -9.92
N ILE A 310 6.73 -21.92 -10.37
CA ILE A 310 7.43 -20.86 -11.07
C ILE A 310 7.73 -21.36 -12.48
N ASP A 311 7.13 -20.73 -13.49
CA ASP A 311 7.32 -21.01 -14.91
C ASP A 311 7.90 -19.76 -15.58
N LEU A 312 9.19 -19.79 -15.85
CA LEU A 312 9.93 -18.66 -16.40
C LEU A 312 9.55 -18.36 -17.84
N ALA A 313 9.22 -19.42 -18.62
CA ALA A 313 8.86 -19.26 -20.04
C ALA A 313 7.52 -18.53 -20.22
N ASN A 314 6.60 -18.71 -19.29
CA ASN A 314 5.26 -18.13 -19.32
C ASN A 314 5.08 -16.96 -18.31
N ASN A 315 6.16 -16.45 -17.73
CA ASN A 315 6.14 -15.39 -16.72
C ASN A 315 5.14 -15.64 -15.57
N ARG A 316 5.06 -16.90 -15.12
CA ARG A 316 4.07 -17.34 -14.15
C ARG A 316 4.72 -17.67 -12.80
N TYR A 317 4.32 -16.95 -11.76
CA TYR A 317 4.87 -17.02 -10.41
C TYR A 317 3.77 -17.28 -9.39
N LEU A 318 3.51 -18.55 -9.11
CA LEU A 318 2.49 -19.00 -8.15
C LEU A 318 3.15 -19.46 -6.87
N LEU A 319 2.94 -18.72 -5.80
CA LEU A 319 3.39 -19.08 -4.46
C LEU A 319 2.18 -19.54 -3.64
N SER A 320 2.29 -20.67 -2.96
CA SER A 320 1.24 -21.16 -2.07
C SER A 320 1.18 -20.37 -0.77
N ARG A 321 2.34 -19.90 -0.27
CA ARG A 321 2.45 -19.09 0.94
C ARG A 321 3.71 -18.23 0.95
N LEU A 322 3.61 -17.11 1.68
CA LEU A 322 4.74 -16.29 2.09
C LEU A 322 4.58 -15.99 3.58
N GLU A 323 5.52 -16.46 4.39
CA GLU A 323 5.52 -16.28 5.83
C GLU A 323 6.85 -15.71 6.29
N ALA A 324 6.81 -14.70 7.19
CA ALA A 324 8.00 -14.15 7.83
C ALA A 324 7.76 -13.93 9.33
N ASN A 325 8.80 -14.13 10.11
CA ASN A 325 8.83 -13.86 11.53
C ASN A 325 10.04 -12.98 11.87
N GLY A 326 9.83 -12.02 12.77
CA GLY A 326 10.92 -11.19 13.27
C GLY A 326 11.60 -10.38 12.16
N PHE A 327 10.82 -9.72 11.30
CA PHE A 327 11.39 -8.87 10.26
C PHE A 327 11.60 -7.44 10.74
N SER A 328 12.63 -6.77 10.23
CA SER A 328 12.87 -5.36 10.51
C SER A 328 13.41 -4.61 9.31
N SER A 329 13.00 -3.36 9.17
CA SER A 329 13.45 -2.45 8.11
C SER A 329 13.50 -1.01 8.64
N GLU A 330 14.34 -0.18 8.02
CA GLU A 330 14.48 1.23 8.37
C GLU A 330 14.33 2.08 7.10
N MET A 331 13.60 3.17 7.22
CA MET A 331 13.47 4.17 6.15
C MET A 331 13.83 5.54 6.68
N GLU A 332 14.81 6.19 6.06
CA GLU A 332 15.27 7.52 6.43
C GLU A 332 15.18 8.44 5.21
N PHE A 333 14.56 9.60 5.41
CA PHE A 333 14.61 10.71 4.48
C PHE A 333 15.69 11.69 4.92
N ASN A 334 16.70 11.89 4.09
CA ASN A 334 17.77 12.81 4.34
C ASN A 334 17.37 14.26 4.05
N ALA A 335 18.09 15.22 4.62
CA ALA A 335 17.81 16.65 4.44
C ALA A 335 17.91 17.15 2.98
N ASP A 336 18.58 16.40 2.11
CA ASP A 336 18.71 16.67 0.67
C ASP A 336 17.59 16.02 -0.17
N GLY A 337 16.63 15.33 0.47
CA GLY A 337 15.52 14.66 -0.17
C GLY A 337 15.82 13.25 -0.65
N THR A 338 17.02 12.74 -0.43
CA THR A 338 17.37 11.33 -0.71
C THR A 338 16.89 10.40 0.40
N THR A 339 16.85 9.10 0.15
CA THR A 339 16.54 8.08 1.14
C THR A 339 17.76 7.21 1.46
N ASN A 340 17.73 6.48 2.58
CA ASN A 340 18.73 5.47 2.89
C ASN A 340 18.71 4.28 1.91
N PHE A 341 17.67 4.14 1.07
CA PHE A 341 17.58 3.13 0.02
C PHE A 341 18.22 3.58 -1.30
N ASP A 342 18.31 4.89 -1.56
CA ASP A 342 18.90 5.39 -2.81
C ASP A 342 20.31 4.86 -3.07
N PRO A 343 21.19 4.70 -2.05
CA PRO A 343 22.50 4.08 -2.25
C PRO A 343 22.44 2.60 -2.67
N LEU A 344 21.30 1.91 -2.54
CA LEU A 344 21.15 0.50 -2.95
C LEU A 344 21.22 0.35 -4.47
N PHE A 345 20.80 1.37 -5.20
CA PHE A 345 20.81 1.36 -6.66
C PHE A 345 22.00 2.15 -7.17
N TYR A 346 22.63 1.66 -8.23
CA TYR A 346 23.64 2.45 -8.93
C TYR A 346 22.94 3.63 -9.61
N ASN A 347 23.45 4.86 -9.36
CA ASN A 347 22.94 6.05 -10.02
C ASN A 347 23.07 5.90 -11.54
N ASP A 348 22.00 5.62 -12.24
CA ASP A 348 21.96 5.73 -13.68
C ASP A 348 21.89 7.22 -14.04
N PRO A 349 22.88 7.78 -14.77
CA PRO A 349 22.89 9.21 -15.14
C PRO A 349 21.73 9.62 -16.06
N THR A 350 20.80 8.73 -16.38
CA THR A 350 19.65 9.00 -17.23
C THR A 350 18.39 9.44 -16.46
N VAL A 351 18.39 9.41 -15.10
CA VAL A 351 17.28 9.92 -14.28
C VAL A 351 17.58 11.37 -13.89
N VAL A 352 17.12 12.33 -14.70
CA VAL A 352 17.17 13.76 -14.34
C VAL A 352 15.89 14.11 -13.59
N ILE A 353 16.00 14.37 -12.29
CA ILE A 353 14.92 14.96 -11.49
C ILE A 353 14.98 16.48 -11.70
N GLU A 354 14.20 17.02 -12.63
CA GLU A 354 14.01 18.46 -12.76
C GLU A 354 12.91 18.92 -11.79
N SER A 355 13.31 19.46 -10.64
CA SER A 355 12.43 20.23 -9.78
C SER A 355 12.40 21.69 -10.25
N THR A 356 11.37 22.09 -10.98
CA THR A 356 11.14 23.51 -11.31
C THR A 356 10.02 24.06 -10.41
N ALA A 357 10.39 24.83 -9.41
CA ALA A 357 9.48 25.73 -8.70
C ALA A 357 9.20 26.94 -9.57
N THR A 358 8.00 27.08 -10.09
CA THR A 358 7.55 28.30 -10.77
C THR A 358 6.52 29.00 -9.91
N GLN A 359 6.88 30.20 -9.47
CA GLN A 359 6.02 31.14 -8.78
C GLN A 359 5.12 31.84 -9.79
N GLN A 360 3.82 31.65 -9.73
CA GLN A 360 2.87 32.42 -10.51
C GLN A 360 1.61 32.68 -9.67
N GLY A 361 1.50 33.93 -9.23
CA GLY A 361 0.30 34.69 -8.86
C GLY A 361 -0.68 34.04 -7.88
N ASP A 362 -0.95 34.65 -6.81
CA ASP A 362 -2.02 34.65 -5.78
C ASP A 362 -2.98 33.47 -5.58
N ASP A 363 -2.75 32.30 -6.18
CA ASP A 363 -3.50 31.08 -5.91
C ASP A 363 -2.57 29.94 -5.52
N LEU A 364 -2.88 29.34 -4.35
CA LEU A 364 -2.39 28.10 -3.74
C LEU A 364 -1.32 27.32 -4.54
N TYR A 365 -0.15 27.17 -3.93
CA TYR A 365 1.04 26.46 -4.37
C TYR A 365 0.73 25.19 -5.18
N GLU A 366 1.01 25.21 -6.46
CA GLU A 366 1.08 24.04 -7.32
C GLU A 366 2.55 23.59 -7.38
N VAL A 367 2.92 22.61 -6.58
CA VAL A 367 4.20 21.90 -6.73
C VAL A 367 4.07 21.02 -7.95
N LYS A 368 4.66 21.43 -9.06
CA LYS A 368 4.82 20.58 -10.26
C LYS A 368 6.07 19.73 -10.10
N GLU A 369 5.97 18.62 -9.45
CA GLU A 369 6.90 17.52 -9.65
C GLU A 369 6.55 16.85 -10.98
N ARG A 370 7.33 17.15 -11.99
CA ARG A 370 7.32 16.39 -13.22
C ARG A 370 8.41 15.34 -13.11
N VAL A 371 8.07 14.20 -12.53
CA VAL A 371 8.87 12.99 -12.72
C VAL A 371 8.65 12.55 -14.16
N THR A 372 9.55 12.93 -15.05
CA THR A 372 9.60 12.32 -16.38
C THR A 372 10.44 11.06 -16.22
N VAL A 373 9.82 9.97 -15.82
CA VAL A 373 10.39 8.64 -16.01
C VAL A 373 10.38 8.44 -17.52
N THR A 374 11.53 8.55 -18.18
CA THR A 374 11.69 8.03 -19.52
C THR A 374 11.79 6.52 -19.33
N THR A 375 10.64 5.85 -19.21
CA THR A 375 10.56 4.42 -19.37
C THR A 375 11.04 4.12 -20.79
N SER A 376 12.20 3.50 -20.90
CA SER A 376 12.45 2.58 -22.02
C SER A 376 11.22 1.68 -22.13
N ASP A 377 10.84 1.28 -23.31
CA ASP A 377 9.65 0.51 -23.70
C ASP A 377 9.38 -0.81 -22.91
N ASP A 378 9.66 -0.84 -21.62
CA ASP A 378 9.50 -2.00 -20.71
C ASP A 378 8.15 -2.03 -19.94
N GLU A 379 7.22 -1.13 -20.24
CA GLU A 379 5.86 -1.21 -19.67
C GLU A 379 5.12 -2.52 -20.01
N SER A 380 5.59 -3.24 -21.04
CA SER A 380 5.00 -4.52 -21.44
C SER A 380 5.40 -5.72 -20.56
N LEU A 381 6.45 -5.62 -19.74
CA LEU A 381 6.94 -6.77 -18.95
C LEU A 381 6.01 -7.14 -17.78
N LEU A 382 5.25 -6.20 -17.24
CA LEU A 382 4.31 -6.46 -16.15
C LEU A 382 2.92 -6.89 -16.66
N GLU A 383 2.55 -6.54 -17.88
CA GLU A 383 1.22 -6.87 -18.43
C GLU A 383 1.04 -8.38 -18.67
N ASP A 384 2.14 -9.11 -18.92
CA ASP A 384 2.11 -10.55 -19.16
C ASP A 384 2.51 -11.39 -17.92
N MET A 385 2.82 -10.75 -16.77
CA MET A 385 3.19 -11.47 -15.56
C MET A 385 1.98 -11.95 -14.76
N VAL A 386 1.93 -13.26 -14.49
CA VAL A 386 0.95 -13.84 -13.57
C VAL A 386 1.61 -14.09 -12.22
N VAL A 387 1.33 -13.24 -11.24
CA VAL A 387 1.84 -13.39 -9.87
C VAL A 387 0.69 -13.61 -8.90
N ARG A 388 0.76 -14.70 -8.14
CA ARG A 388 -0.19 -15.01 -7.08
C ARG A 388 0.54 -15.61 -5.87
N ILE A 389 0.22 -15.11 -4.69
CA ILE A 389 0.63 -15.67 -3.41
C ILE A 389 -0.63 -16.14 -2.69
N GLY A 390 -0.77 -17.43 -2.43
CA GLY A 390 -1.99 -18.01 -1.84
C GLY A 390 -2.25 -17.52 -0.41
N LYS A 391 -1.22 -17.42 0.42
CA LYS A 391 -1.33 -16.93 1.79
C LYS A 391 -0.16 -16.02 2.13
N VAL A 392 -0.44 -14.86 2.70
CA VAL A 392 0.59 -13.96 3.25
C VAL A 392 0.44 -13.89 4.77
N SER A 393 1.53 -14.11 5.51
CA SER A 393 1.54 -14.07 6.98
C SER A 393 2.90 -13.57 7.48
N LEU A 394 3.05 -12.28 7.69
CA LEU A 394 4.25 -11.67 8.26
C LEU A 394 3.95 -11.25 9.69
N ARG A 395 4.84 -11.53 10.65
CA ARG A 395 4.61 -11.30 12.09
C ARG A 395 5.87 -10.85 12.81
N GLY A 396 5.66 -10.11 13.91
CA GLY A 396 6.74 -9.67 14.79
C GLY A 396 7.71 -8.73 14.07
N GLY A 397 7.16 -7.87 13.20
CA GLY A 397 7.96 -6.91 12.45
C GLY A 397 8.21 -5.64 13.23
N ASP A 398 9.37 -5.02 12.98
CA ASP A 398 9.73 -3.69 13.48
C ASP A 398 10.09 -2.80 12.28
N PHE A 399 9.62 -1.56 12.32
CA PHE A 399 9.92 -0.58 11.27
C PHE A 399 10.27 0.76 11.89
N ARG A 400 11.45 1.26 11.57
CA ARG A 400 11.91 2.59 11.98
C ARG A 400 11.80 3.54 10.81
N TYR A 401 11.12 4.67 11.04
CA TYR A 401 11.00 5.76 10.09
C TYR A 401 11.66 7.01 10.65
N ALA A 402 12.57 7.63 9.90
CA ALA A 402 13.20 8.89 10.25
C ALA A 402 13.04 9.90 9.09
N ASP A 403 12.79 11.16 9.44
CA ASP A 403 12.65 12.24 8.47
C ASP A 403 13.48 13.45 8.93
N HIS A 404 14.58 13.70 8.22
CA HIS A 404 15.51 14.80 8.46
C HIS A 404 15.22 16.03 7.57
N THR A 405 14.16 16.00 6.74
CA THR A 405 13.73 17.15 5.92
C THR A 405 12.96 18.19 6.72
N LEU A 406 12.42 17.79 7.88
CA LEU A 406 11.62 18.64 8.73
C LEU A 406 12.49 19.65 9.51
N HIS A 407 11.89 20.74 9.95
CA HIS A 407 12.56 21.75 10.79
C HIS A 407 13.13 21.15 12.09
N ARG A 408 12.52 20.12 12.61
CA ARG A 408 12.99 19.32 13.74
C ARG A 408 12.95 17.86 13.33
N GLU A 409 14.02 17.13 13.61
CA GLU A 409 14.15 15.71 13.35
C GLU A 409 12.96 14.91 13.86
N PHE A 410 12.48 14.00 13.03
CA PHE A 410 11.37 13.11 13.33
C PHE A 410 11.82 11.67 13.25
N GLU A 411 11.57 10.92 14.31
CA GLU A 411 11.75 9.48 14.35
C GLU A 411 10.48 8.82 14.87
N TYR A 412 10.09 7.72 14.24
CA TYR A 412 8.91 6.96 14.63
C TYR A 412 9.13 5.47 14.44
N GLU A 413 8.82 4.69 15.46
CA GLU A 413 8.97 3.25 15.48
C GLU A 413 7.61 2.57 15.47
N LEU A 414 7.44 1.59 14.58
CA LEU A 414 6.33 0.66 14.58
C LEU A 414 6.87 -0.70 15.01
N SER A 415 6.23 -1.33 15.98
CA SER A 415 6.65 -2.64 16.48
C SER A 415 5.52 -3.65 16.39
N ASP A 416 5.88 -4.93 16.53
CA ASP A 416 4.92 -6.05 16.45
C ASP A 416 4.02 -5.95 15.20
N ILE A 417 4.65 -5.58 14.07
CA ILE A 417 3.93 -5.47 12.80
C ILE A 417 3.49 -6.86 12.37
N PHE A 418 2.22 -6.97 12.02
CA PHE A 418 1.72 -8.13 11.32
C PHE A 418 1.05 -7.75 10.00
N ILE A 419 1.24 -8.58 8.96
CA ILE A 419 0.54 -8.48 7.69
C ILE A 419 -0.06 -9.85 7.41
N ALA A 420 -1.35 -9.89 7.16
CA ALA A 420 -2.08 -11.12 6.88
C ALA A 420 -2.99 -10.94 5.66
N GLY A 421 -2.98 -11.92 4.77
CA GLY A 421 -3.84 -11.98 3.60
C GLY A 421 -4.11 -13.41 3.19
N ASP A 422 -5.33 -13.67 2.75
CA ASP A 422 -5.71 -14.98 2.24
C ASP A 422 -5.16 -15.23 0.83
N SER A 423 -4.87 -14.15 0.10
CA SER A 423 -4.17 -14.17 -1.19
C SER A 423 -3.61 -12.79 -1.51
N LEU A 424 -2.53 -12.76 -2.27
CA LEU A 424 -2.05 -11.58 -2.99
C LEU A 424 -1.92 -11.97 -4.46
N ASP A 425 -2.81 -11.45 -5.29
CA ASP A 425 -2.93 -11.76 -6.72
C ASP A 425 -2.94 -10.43 -7.49
N LEU A 426 -2.06 -10.28 -8.47
CA LEU A 426 -1.95 -9.04 -9.24
C LEU A 426 -3.20 -8.75 -10.06
N MET A 427 -3.87 -9.78 -10.57
CA MET A 427 -5.00 -9.66 -11.49
C MET A 427 -6.36 -9.71 -10.80
N ASN A 428 -6.43 -10.30 -9.61
CA ASN A 428 -7.66 -10.53 -8.90
C ASN A 428 -7.79 -9.65 -7.64
N ARG A 429 -8.97 -9.74 -7.01
CA ARG A 429 -9.27 -9.01 -5.78
C ARG A 429 -8.56 -9.64 -4.58
N ASN A 430 -7.95 -8.81 -3.76
CA ASN A 430 -7.17 -9.21 -2.59
C ASN A 430 -7.81 -8.66 -1.30
N LYS A 431 -7.55 -9.37 -0.19
CA LYS A 431 -7.90 -8.90 1.15
C LYS A 431 -6.67 -8.98 2.03
N ILE A 432 -6.16 -7.82 2.41
CA ILE A 432 -4.97 -7.70 3.24
C ILE A 432 -5.31 -6.93 4.51
N MET A 433 -4.78 -7.41 5.61
CA MET A 433 -4.84 -6.76 6.91
C MET A 433 -3.41 -6.52 7.40
N LEU A 434 -3.14 -5.29 7.82
CA LEU A 434 -1.91 -4.89 8.49
C LEU A 434 -2.25 -4.33 9.86
N GLY A 435 -1.47 -4.66 10.85
CA GLY A 435 -1.54 -4.03 12.16
C GLY A 435 -0.15 -3.84 12.74
N ALA A 436 0.00 -2.86 13.62
CA ALA A 436 1.25 -2.61 14.36
C ALA A 436 0.97 -1.90 15.70
N GLN A 437 1.90 -2.06 16.63
CA GLN A 437 1.98 -1.24 17.83
C GLN A 437 2.75 0.04 17.51
N LEU A 438 2.26 1.13 18.07
CA LEU A 438 2.86 2.45 18.01
C LEU A 438 3.42 2.85 19.37
N PRO A 439 4.32 3.83 19.47
CA PRO A 439 4.82 4.32 20.74
C PRO A 439 3.71 4.65 21.76
N LYS A 440 4.00 4.48 23.03
CA LYS A 440 3.10 4.79 24.15
C LYS A 440 1.74 4.05 24.11
N GLN A 441 1.74 2.78 23.66
CA GLN A 441 0.55 1.90 23.57
C GLN A 441 -0.46 2.35 22.51
N GLY A 442 -0.03 3.11 21.52
CA GLY A 442 -0.82 3.35 20.32
C GLY A 442 -0.89 2.11 19.44
N SER A 443 -1.85 2.08 18.51
CA SER A 443 -1.95 1.00 17.54
C SER A 443 -2.49 1.49 16.20
N VAL A 444 -2.06 0.82 15.13
CA VAL A 444 -2.60 1.00 13.78
C VAL A 444 -3.15 -0.32 13.27
N MET A 445 -4.26 -0.27 12.57
CA MET A 445 -4.84 -1.37 11.81
C MET A 445 -5.33 -0.86 10.46
N LEU A 446 -4.87 -1.50 9.41
CA LEU A 446 -5.27 -1.25 8.03
C LEU A 446 -5.91 -2.51 7.46
N ARG A 447 -7.04 -2.37 6.79
CA ARG A 447 -7.66 -3.42 5.97
C ARG A 447 -7.88 -2.89 4.57
N TRP A 448 -7.37 -3.61 3.62
CA TRP A 448 -7.55 -3.33 2.20
C TRP A 448 -8.26 -4.51 1.53
N ASP A 449 -9.28 -4.21 0.74
CA ASP A 449 -10.01 -5.17 -0.08
C ASP A 449 -10.15 -4.57 -1.49
N GLY A 450 -9.36 -5.06 -2.43
CA GLY A 450 -9.25 -4.46 -3.75
C GLY A 450 -8.40 -5.25 -4.73
N SER A 451 -8.23 -4.75 -5.93
CA SER A 451 -7.34 -5.29 -6.97
C SER A 451 -6.16 -4.35 -7.21
N LEU A 452 -4.98 -4.93 -7.46
CA LEU A 452 -3.79 -4.18 -7.84
C LEU A 452 -3.83 -3.74 -9.32
N SER A 453 -4.60 -4.43 -10.16
CA SER A 453 -4.80 -4.11 -11.58
C SER A 453 -6.03 -3.22 -11.84
N ASP A 454 -7.00 -3.16 -10.92
CA ASP A 454 -8.20 -2.34 -11.03
C ASP A 454 -8.39 -1.45 -9.80
N PHE A 455 -7.93 -0.21 -9.89
CA PHE A 455 -8.08 0.78 -8.82
C PHE A 455 -9.48 1.38 -8.72
N HIS A 456 -10.39 1.09 -9.67
CA HIS A 456 -11.74 1.64 -9.69
C HIS A 456 -12.69 1.00 -8.68
N ASN A 457 -12.31 -0.14 -8.09
CA ASN A 457 -13.12 -0.90 -7.15
C ASN A 457 -12.31 -1.33 -5.92
N GLN A 458 -12.20 -0.45 -4.93
CA GLN A 458 -11.36 -0.61 -3.74
C GLN A 458 -12.15 -0.36 -2.46
N SER A 459 -11.76 -1.01 -1.37
CA SER A 459 -12.20 -0.68 -0.02
C SER A 459 -10.99 -0.59 0.91
N LEU A 460 -10.86 0.51 1.61
CA LEU A 460 -9.78 0.77 2.55
C LEU A 460 -10.36 1.18 3.90
N MET A 461 -9.99 0.47 4.95
CA MET A 461 -10.30 0.81 6.33
C MET A 461 -9.00 1.01 7.10
N LEU A 462 -8.83 2.19 7.70
CA LEU A 462 -7.72 2.52 8.57
C LEU A 462 -8.23 2.85 9.97
N MET A 463 -7.65 2.26 10.98
CA MET A 463 -7.91 2.57 12.38
C MET A 463 -6.59 2.89 13.09
N LEU A 464 -6.53 4.06 13.66
CA LEU A 464 -5.48 4.49 14.58
C LEU A 464 -6.11 4.64 15.96
N ASN A 465 -5.54 4.02 16.98
CA ASN A 465 -6.03 4.15 18.36
C ASN A 465 -4.90 4.63 19.25
N ASN A 466 -5.22 5.58 20.12
CA ASN A 466 -4.33 6.07 21.16
C ASN A 466 -2.93 6.49 20.64
N VAL A 467 -2.87 7.13 19.48
CA VAL A 467 -1.60 7.61 18.92
C VAL A 467 -1.10 8.80 19.70
N ASP A 468 0.13 8.75 20.21
CA ASP A 468 0.78 9.87 20.89
C ASP A 468 1.01 11.03 19.93
N MET A 469 0.26 12.10 20.09
CA MET A 469 0.37 13.26 19.20
C MET A 469 1.67 14.05 19.43
N VAL A 470 2.30 13.94 20.60
CA VAL A 470 3.60 14.59 20.85
C VAL A 470 4.68 13.98 19.95
N GLY A 471 4.60 12.66 19.73
CA GLY A 471 5.52 11.96 18.83
C GLY A 471 5.46 12.48 17.38
N ILE A 472 4.28 12.89 16.90
CA ILE A 472 4.09 13.43 15.53
C ILE A 472 4.18 14.96 15.48
N SER A 473 4.54 15.62 16.59
CA SER A 473 4.66 17.07 16.68
C SER A 473 5.59 17.72 15.64
N PRO A 474 6.74 17.13 15.25
CA PRO A 474 7.61 17.74 14.23
C PRO A 474 6.92 18.04 12.91
N TYR A 475 6.01 17.17 12.47
CA TYR A 475 5.21 17.41 11.26
C TYR A 475 4.27 18.59 11.41
N LEU A 476 3.48 18.63 12.49
CA LEU A 476 2.55 19.74 12.72
C LEU A 476 3.31 21.07 12.87
N GLU A 477 4.42 21.04 13.59
CA GLU A 477 5.28 22.21 13.80
C GLU A 477 5.87 22.74 12.48
N HIS A 478 6.35 21.86 11.60
CA HIS A 478 6.87 22.24 10.29
C HIS A 478 5.81 22.95 9.43
N PHE A 479 4.60 22.38 9.34
CA PHE A 479 3.54 22.90 8.47
C PHE A 479 2.77 24.08 9.05
N THR A 480 2.66 24.20 10.38
CA THR A 480 1.82 25.22 11.04
C THR A 480 2.59 26.19 11.94
N GLY A 481 3.82 25.87 12.29
CA GLY A 481 4.61 26.59 13.28
C GLY A 481 4.21 26.31 14.74
N PHE A 482 3.27 25.38 15.02
CA PHE A 482 2.79 25.09 16.36
C PHE A 482 3.20 23.68 16.80
N PRO A 483 4.05 23.54 17.85
CA PRO A 483 4.36 22.23 18.42
C PRO A 483 3.20 21.67 19.23
N ILE A 484 3.02 20.36 19.18
CA ILE A 484 2.08 19.64 20.04
C ILE A 484 2.72 19.44 21.42
N LYS A 485 1.95 19.71 22.48
CA LYS A 485 2.42 19.58 23.87
C LYS A 485 1.84 18.37 24.58
N ASP A 486 0.64 17.94 24.20
CA ASP A 486 -0.06 16.81 24.79
C ASP A 486 -1.17 16.36 23.84
N GLY A 487 -1.66 15.14 24.02
CA GLY A 487 -2.81 14.62 23.32
C GLY A 487 -2.62 13.23 22.73
N ASN A 488 -3.74 12.52 22.66
CA ASN A 488 -3.84 11.22 21.99
C ASN A 488 -4.83 11.32 20.83
N LEU A 489 -4.50 10.67 19.71
CA LEU A 489 -5.33 10.64 18.51
C LEU A 489 -5.98 9.26 18.35
N THR A 490 -7.26 9.29 18.05
CA THR A 490 -8.00 8.15 17.47
C THR A 490 -8.51 8.55 16.09
N PHE A 491 -8.21 7.75 15.08
CA PHE A 491 -8.67 7.99 13.72
C PHE A 491 -9.29 6.75 13.13
N ARG A 492 -10.47 6.88 12.58
CA ARG A 492 -11.18 5.80 11.88
C ARG A 492 -11.54 6.28 10.49
N SER A 493 -11.06 5.57 9.50
CA SER A 493 -11.26 5.89 8.09
C SER A 493 -11.86 4.69 7.38
N GLN A 494 -12.96 4.88 6.69
CA GLN A 494 -13.56 3.87 5.84
C GLN A 494 -13.86 4.52 4.50
N ASN A 495 -13.11 4.13 3.48
CA ASN A 495 -13.21 4.67 2.14
C ASN A 495 -13.50 3.54 1.15
N VAL A 496 -14.42 3.78 0.24
CA VAL A 496 -14.80 2.84 -0.83
C VAL A 496 -14.72 3.57 -2.16
N ILE A 497 -14.09 2.93 -3.12
CA ILE A 497 -14.09 3.36 -4.51
C ILE A 497 -14.97 2.37 -5.28
N THR A 498 -15.94 2.88 -6.00
CA THR A 498 -16.82 2.08 -6.84
C THR A 498 -16.91 2.73 -8.22
N ASN A 499 -16.51 2.00 -9.26
CA ASN A 499 -16.44 2.50 -10.63
C ASN A 499 -15.70 3.85 -10.73
N GLY A 500 -14.59 4.00 -10.01
CA GLY A 500 -13.81 5.23 -9.95
C GLY A 500 -14.34 6.32 -9.02
N GLY A 501 -15.57 6.22 -8.54
CA GLY A 501 -16.16 7.15 -7.58
C GLY A 501 -15.73 6.84 -6.15
N LEU A 502 -15.01 7.76 -5.50
CA LEU A 502 -14.58 7.68 -4.10
C LEU A 502 -15.69 8.20 -3.18
N SER A 503 -16.03 7.43 -2.17
CA SER A 503 -16.90 7.82 -1.07
C SER A 503 -16.33 7.29 0.24
N GLY A 504 -16.30 8.13 1.27
CA GLY A 504 -15.73 7.72 2.56
C GLY A 504 -16.19 8.54 3.73
N ILE A 505 -16.12 7.92 4.90
CA ILE A 505 -16.35 8.53 6.20
C ILE A 505 -15.06 8.39 6.99
N ASN A 506 -14.56 9.52 7.48
CA ASN A 506 -13.35 9.59 8.29
C ASN A 506 -13.69 10.29 9.59
N GLN A 507 -13.42 9.64 10.70
CA GLN A 507 -13.66 10.14 12.05
C GLN A 507 -12.31 10.44 12.69
N PHE A 508 -12.10 11.68 13.06
CA PHE A 508 -10.92 12.16 13.75
C PHE A 508 -11.31 12.52 15.17
N GLY A 509 -10.77 11.81 16.13
CA GLY A 509 -10.99 12.07 17.54
C GLY A 509 -9.67 12.32 18.26
N THR A 510 -9.64 13.34 19.16
CA THR A 510 -8.49 13.55 20.06
C THR A 510 -8.95 13.70 21.50
N TYR A 511 -8.08 13.30 22.41
CA TYR A 511 -8.24 13.52 23.84
C TYR A 511 -7.07 14.33 24.38
N ASN A 512 -7.36 15.36 25.21
CA ASN A 512 -6.38 16.23 25.85
C ASN A 512 -5.39 16.90 24.89
N PHE A 513 -5.86 17.25 23.67
CA PHE A 513 -5.02 17.85 22.64
C PHE A 513 -4.62 19.26 22.99
N LYS A 514 -3.31 19.50 23.16
CA LYS A 514 -2.74 20.80 23.52
C LYS A 514 -1.62 21.19 22.57
N VAL A 515 -1.72 22.40 22.01
CA VAL A 515 -0.67 22.99 21.18
C VAL A 515 0.09 24.07 21.94
N GLY A 516 1.39 24.16 21.65
CA GLY A 516 2.28 25.14 22.24
C GLY A 516 2.09 26.55 21.64
N LYS A 517 3.00 27.45 21.95
CA LYS A 517 3.10 28.75 21.30
C LYS A 517 3.71 28.57 19.93
N ARG A 518 3.27 29.37 18.96
CA ARG A 518 3.85 29.38 17.62
C ARG A 518 5.34 29.71 17.67
N ASP A 519 6.13 28.91 17.00
CA ASP A 519 7.53 29.24 16.74
C ASP A 519 7.61 30.26 15.61
N LYS A 520 8.14 31.43 15.92
CA LYS A 520 8.28 32.54 14.97
C LYS A 520 9.44 32.38 14.00
N SER A 521 10.32 31.40 14.22
CA SER A 521 11.43 31.10 13.32
C SER A 521 11.00 30.30 12.10
N ILE A 522 9.82 29.66 12.18
CA ILE A 522 9.24 28.87 11.10
C ILE A 522 8.29 29.76 10.29
N ASP A 523 8.50 29.86 8.97
CA ASP A 523 7.50 30.40 8.05
C ASP A 523 6.63 29.22 7.55
N PRO A 524 5.47 28.99 8.17
CA PRO A 524 4.67 27.79 7.90
C PRO A 524 3.93 27.93 6.58
N GLU A 525 3.75 26.81 5.89
CA GLU A 525 2.93 26.75 4.69
C GLU A 525 1.46 27.08 4.99
N ILE A 526 1.00 26.73 6.19
CA ILE A 526 -0.38 26.92 6.63
C ILE A 526 -0.44 27.95 7.75
N LYS A 527 -0.94 29.12 7.47
CA LYS A 527 -1.09 30.23 8.46
C LYS A 527 -2.44 30.11 9.16
N LEU A 528 -2.47 29.51 10.36
CA LEU A 528 -3.67 29.19 11.13
C LEU A 528 -3.58 29.69 12.56
N PRO A 529 -4.67 30.22 13.17
CA PRO A 529 -4.80 30.37 14.62
C PRO A 529 -5.14 29.01 15.26
N LEU A 530 -4.20 28.03 15.17
CA LEU A 530 -4.44 26.64 15.58
C LEU A 530 -4.85 26.52 17.05
N ARG A 531 -4.31 27.37 17.93
CA ARG A 531 -4.69 27.38 19.37
C ARG A 531 -6.16 27.72 19.57
N LEU A 532 -6.65 28.70 18.80
CA LEU A 532 -8.05 29.09 18.81
C LEU A 532 -8.92 27.95 18.28
N ALA A 533 -8.53 27.33 17.17
CA ALA A 533 -9.25 26.21 16.59
C ALA A 533 -9.36 25.03 17.58
N VAL A 534 -8.25 24.65 18.20
CA VAL A 534 -8.23 23.59 19.23
C VAL A 534 -9.13 23.95 20.41
N PHE A 535 -9.02 25.18 20.93
CA PHE A 535 -9.87 25.64 22.02
C PHE A 535 -11.38 25.55 21.66
N MET A 536 -11.74 25.96 20.45
CA MET A 536 -13.13 25.98 20.00
C MET A 536 -13.71 24.59 19.76
N LEU A 537 -12.88 23.65 19.30
CA LEU A 537 -13.27 22.27 18.99
C LEU A 537 -13.28 21.38 20.22
N THR A 538 -12.53 21.75 21.26
CA THR A 538 -12.43 20.96 22.48
C THR A 538 -13.73 21.07 23.29
N ASP A 539 -14.33 19.95 23.60
CA ASP A 539 -15.51 19.87 24.48
C ASP A 539 -15.14 19.97 25.98
N LYS A 540 -16.15 19.89 26.85
CA LYS A 540 -15.98 19.95 28.31
C LYS A 540 -15.21 18.74 28.89
N ASP A 541 -15.14 17.64 28.17
CA ASP A 541 -14.47 16.39 28.55
C ASP A 541 -13.09 16.27 27.90
N GLU A 542 -12.54 17.39 27.37
CA GLU A 542 -11.25 17.50 26.68
C GLU A 542 -11.15 16.70 25.36
N HIS A 543 -12.29 16.41 24.72
CA HIS A 543 -12.34 15.72 23.46
C HIS A 543 -12.56 16.67 22.27
N ILE A 544 -11.99 16.31 21.13
CA ILE A 544 -12.32 16.86 19.82
C ILE A 544 -12.75 15.70 18.95
N ASP A 545 -13.98 15.74 18.44
CA ASP A 545 -14.51 14.74 17.50
C ASP A 545 -14.95 15.42 16.19
N ILE A 546 -14.41 14.95 15.07
CA ILE A 546 -14.66 15.55 13.76
C ILE A 546 -14.94 14.45 12.75
N ASP A 547 -16.08 14.57 12.05
CA ASP A 547 -16.39 13.75 10.90
C ASP A 547 -15.95 14.42 9.61
N LEU A 548 -15.15 13.71 8.81
CA LEU A 548 -14.58 14.17 7.54
C LEU A 548 -15.13 13.32 6.40
N PRO A 549 -16.24 13.70 5.78
CA PRO A 549 -16.68 13.02 4.56
C PRO A 549 -15.70 13.34 3.40
N VAL A 550 -15.32 12.28 2.68
CA VAL A 550 -14.46 12.39 1.49
C VAL A 550 -15.23 11.88 0.29
N SER A 551 -15.20 12.64 -0.80
CA SER A 551 -15.79 12.24 -2.08
C SER A 551 -14.94 12.76 -3.24
N GLY A 552 -14.97 12.05 -4.38
CA GLY A 552 -14.22 12.43 -5.56
C GLY A 552 -14.27 11.34 -6.63
N HIS A 553 -13.49 11.51 -7.70
CA HIS A 553 -13.34 10.52 -8.76
C HIS A 553 -11.86 10.30 -9.06
N ILE A 554 -11.40 9.04 -9.13
CA ILE A 554 -9.98 8.69 -9.27
C ILE A 554 -9.40 9.07 -10.62
N ASP A 555 -10.21 9.10 -11.69
CA ASP A 555 -9.79 9.49 -13.04
C ASP A 555 -9.61 11.01 -13.20
N SER A 556 -9.80 11.78 -12.13
CA SER A 556 -9.52 13.20 -12.17
C SER A 556 -8.02 13.43 -12.42
N PRO A 557 -7.62 14.30 -13.36
CA PRO A 557 -6.22 14.60 -13.67
C PRO A 557 -5.38 15.05 -12.46
N LYS A 558 -6.05 15.43 -11.38
CA LYS A 558 -5.45 15.89 -10.11
C LYS A 558 -5.58 14.87 -8.98
N PHE A 559 -5.99 13.62 -9.29
CA PHE A 559 -6.13 12.60 -8.26
C PHE A 559 -4.78 12.21 -7.67
N SER A 560 -4.67 12.30 -6.35
CA SER A 560 -3.55 11.79 -5.56
C SER A 560 -4.08 11.52 -4.15
N TYR A 561 -3.88 10.32 -3.61
CA TYR A 561 -4.29 9.97 -2.25
C TYR A 561 -3.70 10.94 -1.22
N GLY A 562 -2.41 11.24 -1.31
CA GLY A 562 -1.74 12.23 -0.44
C GLY A 562 -2.36 13.62 -0.57
N ARG A 563 -2.65 14.08 -1.80
CA ARG A 563 -3.29 15.37 -2.07
C ARG A 563 -4.74 15.40 -1.59
N ILE A 564 -5.49 14.30 -1.71
CA ILE A 564 -6.87 14.22 -1.19
C ILE A 564 -6.87 14.26 0.33
N ILE A 565 -5.98 13.54 0.99
CA ILE A 565 -5.81 13.60 2.44
C ILE A 565 -5.37 15.01 2.85
N MET A 566 -4.37 15.59 2.20
CA MET A 566 -3.93 16.96 2.47
C MET A 566 -4.98 18.00 2.11
N LYS A 567 -5.78 17.80 1.06
CA LYS A 567 -6.92 18.67 0.72
C LYS A 567 -8.07 18.48 1.69
N ALA A 568 -8.33 17.28 2.21
CA ALA A 568 -9.31 17.04 3.27
C ALA A 568 -8.83 17.66 4.59
N VAL A 569 -7.56 17.48 4.97
CA VAL A 569 -6.94 18.11 6.14
C VAL A 569 -6.81 19.63 5.92
N GLY A 570 -6.34 20.09 4.78
CA GLY A 570 -6.26 21.50 4.43
C GLY A 570 -7.63 22.14 4.26
N GLY A 571 -8.61 21.46 3.67
CA GLY A 571 -10.00 21.86 3.61
C GLY A 571 -10.67 21.84 4.98
N LEU A 572 -10.34 20.88 5.84
CA LEU A 572 -10.68 20.90 7.26
C LEU A 572 -10.08 22.12 7.93
N MET A 573 -8.81 22.37 7.70
CA MET A 573 -8.10 23.50 8.28
C MET A 573 -8.64 24.84 7.74
N VAL A 574 -8.91 24.97 6.44
CA VAL A 574 -9.56 26.13 5.86
C VAL A 574 -11.00 26.26 6.36
N LYS A 575 -11.76 25.18 6.49
CA LYS A 575 -13.10 25.19 7.10
C LYS A 575 -13.05 25.50 8.59
N LEU A 576 -12.03 25.05 9.32
CA LEU A 576 -11.78 25.46 10.70
C LEU A 576 -11.45 26.97 10.80
N LEU A 577 -10.81 27.53 9.78
CA LEU A 577 -10.53 28.97 9.69
C LEU A 577 -11.73 29.80 9.31
N VAL A 578 -12.46 29.30 8.30
CA VAL A 578 -13.60 30.00 7.70
C VAL A 578 -14.87 29.79 8.52
N SER A 579 -15.01 28.62 9.16
CA SER A 579 -16.10 28.26 10.06
C SER A 579 -15.58 27.35 11.16
N PRO A 580 -14.84 27.86 12.13
CA PRO A 580 -14.40 27.08 13.29
C PRO A 580 -15.58 26.44 14.06
N PHE A 581 -16.77 26.85 13.77
CA PHE A 581 -18.02 26.47 14.42
C PHE A 581 -18.80 25.34 13.73
N GLU A 582 -18.40 24.92 12.52
CA GLU A 582 -19.10 23.90 11.74
C GLU A 582 -18.86 22.48 12.27
N PHE A 583 -17.83 22.31 13.10
CA PHE A 583 -17.33 20.98 13.54
C PHE A 583 -17.74 20.61 14.99
N LEU A 584 -18.53 21.42 15.64
CA LEU A 584 -18.95 21.17 17.01
C LEU A 584 -20.15 20.24 17.08
N SER A 585 -19.80 18.92 17.15
CA SER A 585 -20.60 17.80 17.62
C SER A 585 -21.81 17.36 16.81
N GLY A 586 -21.77 16.14 16.28
CA GLY A 586 -22.85 15.21 15.96
C GLY A 586 -24.17 15.86 15.56
N ASP A 587 -25.28 15.50 16.10
CA ASP A 587 -26.63 16.03 15.81
C ASP A 587 -26.82 17.55 15.99
N LYS A 588 -25.73 18.31 16.19
CA LYS A 588 -25.76 19.79 16.41
C LYS A 588 -24.79 20.54 15.49
N GLN A 589 -24.63 20.09 14.25
CA GLN A 589 -23.76 20.76 13.25
C GLN A 589 -23.98 22.27 13.11
N ASP A 590 -25.18 22.75 13.42
CA ASP A 590 -25.55 24.18 13.33
C ASP A 590 -25.18 25.01 14.57
N ALA A 591 -24.68 24.38 15.63
CA ALA A 591 -24.66 25.00 16.94
C ALA A 591 -23.67 26.17 17.13
N PHE A 592 -22.59 26.24 16.30
CA PHE A 592 -21.61 27.33 16.42
C PHE A 592 -21.40 28.15 15.14
N ARG A 593 -21.76 27.63 13.99
CA ARG A 593 -21.82 28.40 12.75
C ARG A 593 -22.90 29.46 12.86
N TYR A 594 -24.01 29.11 13.51
CA TYR A 594 -25.16 29.97 13.69
C TYR A 594 -25.65 29.89 15.13
N ILE A 595 -26.02 31.03 15.71
CA ILE A 595 -26.87 31.05 16.91
C ILE A 595 -28.30 31.13 16.41
N ASN A 596 -29.00 29.97 16.39
CA ASN A 596 -30.40 29.97 15.97
C ASN A 596 -31.22 30.80 16.92
N ILE A 597 -32.12 31.59 16.38
CA ILE A 597 -33.00 32.46 17.14
C ILE A 597 -34.44 32.29 16.69
N ASP A 598 -35.38 32.43 17.61
CA ASP A 598 -36.78 32.66 17.25
C ASP A 598 -37.03 34.16 17.18
N ILE A 599 -37.59 34.65 16.08
CA ILE A 599 -37.84 36.07 15.87
C ILE A 599 -38.74 36.67 16.98
N MET A 600 -39.63 35.86 17.55
CA MET A 600 -40.58 36.30 18.61
C MET A 600 -40.00 36.13 20.02
N GLU A 601 -38.81 35.54 20.19
CA GLU A 601 -38.15 35.38 21.48
C GLU A 601 -37.63 36.73 21.98
N GLN A 602 -37.98 37.10 23.21
CA GLN A 602 -37.64 38.41 23.78
C GLN A 602 -36.29 38.46 24.49
N GLY A 603 -35.72 37.32 24.84
CA GLY A 603 -34.48 37.18 25.58
C GLY A 603 -33.52 36.17 24.92
N LEU A 604 -32.51 35.82 25.64
CA LEU A 604 -31.57 34.77 25.25
C LEU A 604 -31.77 33.56 26.15
N SER A 605 -31.69 32.35 25.57
CA SER A 605 -31.74 31.14 26.34
C SER A 605 -30.39 30.88 27.06
N SER A 606 -30.36 29.95 28.04
CA SER A 606 -29.13 29.52 28.69
C SER A 606 -28.11 28.97 27.71
N GLU A 607 -28.57 28.38 26.63
CA GLU A 607 -27.72 27.88 25.56
C GLU A 607 -27.05 29.02 24.79
N HIS A 608 -27.78 30.11 24.49
CA HIS A 608 -27.19 31.29 23.85
C HIS A 608 -26.09 31.89 24.72
N TYR A 609 -26.32 32.04 26.03
CA TYR A 609 -25.33 32.57 26.95
C TYR A 609 -24.08 31.68 27.01
N ALA A 610 -24.23 30.35 27.12
CA ALA A 610 -23.11 29.43 27.15
C ALA A 610 -22.24 29.50 25.86
N ARG A 611 -22.87 29.82 24.73
CA ARG A 611 -22.16 30.02 23.44
C ARG A 611 -21.39 31.33 23.44
N LEU A 612 -21.99 32.41 23.93
CA LEU A 612 -21.30 33.69 24.06
C LEU A 612 -20.10 33.60 25.03
N ASP A 613 -20.22 32.86 26.14
CA ASP A 613 -19.13 32.61 27.09
C ASP A 613 -17.96 31.89 26.40
N LYS A 614 -18.23 30.86 25.61
CA LYS A 614 -17.21 30.17 24.85
C LYS A 614 -16.53 31.08 23.80
N MET A 615 -17.29 31.93 23.14
CA MET A 615 -16.71 32.95 22.24
C MET A 615 -15.77 33.91 23.01
N ALA A 616 -16.20 34.37 24.17
CA ALA A 616 -15.39 35.23 25.01
C ALA A 616 -14.10 34.55 25.46
N GLU A 617 -14.18 33.29 25.90
CA GLU A 617 -12.99 32.52 26.29
C GLU A 617 -12.04 32.32 25.10
N ALA A 618 -12.56 32.09 23.91
CA ALA A 618 -11.77 31.97 22.70
C ALA A 618 -11.01 33.26 22.37
N LEU A 619 -11.70 34.40 22.44
CA LEU A 619 -11.11 35.75 22.20
C LEU A 619 -10.02 36.12 23.21
N LYS A 620 -10.08 35.56 24.43
CA LYS A 620 -9.01 35.74 25.44
C LYS A 620 -7.76 34.90 25.11
N GLN A 621 -7.89 33.83 24.32
CA GLN A 621 -6.74 33.00 23.95
C GLN A 621 -5.86 33.63 22.88
N ASP A 622 -6.46 34.44 21.97
CA ASP A 622 -5.73 35.07 20.87
C ASP A 622 -6.24 36.47 20.57
N SER A 623 -5.40 37.46 20.83
CA SER A 623 -5.75 38.87 20.68
C SER A 623 -5.79 39.37 19.22
N THR A 624 -5.37 38.57 18.26
CA THR A 624 -5.43 38.87 16.82
C THR A 624 -6.78 38.56 16.20
N VAL A 625 -7.61 37.77 16.92
CA VAL A 625 -8.92 37.32 16.47
C VAL A 625 -10.00 38.30 16.93
N ARG A 626 -10.87 38.68 16.00
CA ARG A 626 -12.07 39.46 16.29
C ARG A 626 -13.30 38.70 15.81
N VAL A 627 -14.41 38.84 16.54
CA VAL A 627 -15.71 38.26 16.21
C VAL A 627 -16.70 39.34 15.85
N ARG A 628 -17.39 39.20 14.73
CA ARG A 628 -18.55 39.99 14.37
C ARG A 628 -19.78 39.11 14.28
N LEU A 629 -20.80 39.38 15.07
CA LEU A 629 -22.10 38.75 14.96
C LEU A 629 -22.97 39.54 14.01
N THR A 630 -23.60 38.88 13.04
CA THR A 630 -24.59 39.50 12.13
C THR A 630 -25.91 38.75 12.26
N GLN A 631 -26.96 39.43 12.65
CA GLN A 631 -28.30 38.88 12.73
C GLN A 631 -28.90 38.73 11.34
N ARG A 632 -29.35 37.50 10.99
CA ARG A 632 -30.02 37.18 9.72
C ARG A 632 -31.42 36.63 10.02
N VAL A 633 -32.42 37.24 9.42
CA VAL A 633 -33.83 36.88 9.65
C VAL A 633 -34.56 36.80 8.32
N ASN A 634 -35.36 35.73 8.13
CA ASN A 634 -36.21 35.63 6.97
C ASN A 634 -37.37 36.64 7.07
N HIS A 635 -37.23 37.73 6.34
CA HIS A 635 -38.15 38.84 6.38
C HIS A 635 -39.60 38.42 6.07
N HIS A 636 -39.80 37.55 5.09
CA HIS A 636 -41.15 37.12 4.69
C HIS A 636 -41.84 36.33 5.83
N ARG A 637 -41.12 35.39 6.45
CA ARG A 637 -41.64 34.60 7.59
C ARG A 637 -41.82 35.48 8.83
N ALA A 638 -40.87 36.38 9.10
CA ALA A 638 -40.97 37.33 10.21
C ALA A 638 -42.19 38.26 10.05
N ALA A 639 -42.39 38.79 8.83
CA ALA A 639 -43.53 39.64 8.52
C ALA A 639 -44.88 38.98 8.82
N GLN A 640 -45.05 37.76 8.37
CA GLN A 640 -46.27 37.00 8.63
C GLN A 640 -46.48 36.76 10.13
N ARG A 641 -45.42 36.34 10.85
CA ARG A 641 -45.51 36.08 12.29
C ARG A 641 -45.81 37.32 13.11
N ILE A 642 -45.17 38.45 12.77
CA ILE A 642 -45.36 39.74 13.43
C ILE A 642 -46.80 40.29 13.14
N ALA A 643 -47.27 40.19 11.89
CA ALA A 643 -48.63 40.64 11.55
C ALA A 643 -49.67 39.75 12.25
N ASN A 644 -49.49 38.44 12.26
CA ASN A 644 -50.36 37.50 13.01
C ASN A 644 -50.35 37.81 14.51
N MET A 645 -49.22 38.10 15.09
CA MET A 645 -49.10 38.45 16.52
C MET A 645 -49.82 39.78 16.81
N ASN A 646 -49.68 40.79 15.96
CA ASN A 646 -50.39 42.05 16.10
C ASN A 646 -51.92 41.84 16.07
N LEU A 647 -52.45 40.99 15.19
CA LEU A 647 -53.85 40.64 15.14
C LEU A 647 -54.34 39.97 16.41
N LYS A 648 -53.57 39.00 16.93
CA LYS A 648 -53.83 38.31 18.20
C LYS A 648 -53.85 39.28 19.37
N ILE A 649 -52.85 40.16 19.44
CA ILE A 649 -52.75 41.24 20.46
C ILE A 649 -53.93 42.18 20.38
N ALA A 650 -54.31 42.64 19.18
CA ALA A 650 -55.49 43.55 19.01
C ALA A 650 -56.76 42.84 19.42
N TYR A 651 -56.96 41.58 19.07
CA TYR A 651 -58.09 40.78 19.51
C TYR A 651 -58.14 40.63 21.06
N TYR A 652 -56.99 40.31 21.68
CA TYR A 652 -56.85 40.17 23.11
C TYR A 652 -57.17 41.52 23.82
N ASN A 653 -56.57 42.61 23.37
CA ASN A 653 -56.82 43.96 23.92
C ASN A 653 -58.29 44.36 23.83
N ASN A 654 -58.96 44.09 22.69
CA ASN A 654 -60.33 44.31 22.49
C ASN A 654 -61.24 43.48 23.38
N THR A 655 -60.87 42.21 23.62
CA THR A 655 -61.67 41.27 24.39
C THR A 655 -61.57 41.52 25.91
N TYR A 656 -60.41 41.88 26.40
CA TYR A 656 -60.10 41.99 27.85
C TYR A 656 -59.92 43.47 28.28
N GLY A 657 -60.10 44.43 27.42
CA GLY A 657 -60.03 45.85 27.75
C GLY A 657 -58.59 46.35 28.10
N HIS A 658 -57.56 45.74 27.48
CA HIS A 658 -56.18 46.15 27.71
C HIS A 658 -55.68 47.09 26.60
N GLU A 659 -54.76 48.02 26.95
CA GLU A 659 -54.00 48.85 26.01
C GLU A 659 -52.50 48.69 26.23
N ARG A 660 -51.96 47.51 25.93
CA ARG A 660 -50.54 47.22 26.05
C ARG A 660 -49.86 47.16 24.68
N GLY A 661 -48.61 47.55 24.67
CA GLY A 661 -47.78 47.56 23.46
C GLY A 661 -47.36 46.18 23.01
N PHE A 662 -46.80 46.13 21.80
CA PHE A 662 -46.38 44.87 21.14
C PHE A 662 -45.41 44.06 21.98
N LEU A 663 -44.35 44.67 22.50
CA LEU A 663 -43.33 43.98 23.31
C LEU A 663 -43.88 43.47 24.64
N ASP A 664 -44.72 44.22 25.30
CA ASP A 664 -45.29 43.80 26.60
C ASP A 664 -46.21 42.61 26.48
N MET A 665 -46.80 42.41 25.30
CA MET A 665 -47.81 41.36 25.04
C MET A 665 -47.20 40.05 24.49
N LEU A 666 -45.94 40.08 24.00
CA LEU A 666 -45.27 38.87 23.48
C LEU A 666 -45.08 37.79 24.53
N ALA A 667 -44.95 38.13 25.81
CA ALA A 667 -44.74 37.17 26.92
C ALA A 667 -46.04 36.55 27.41
N ILE A 668 -47.24 36.98 26.95
CA ILE A 668 -48.52 36.52 27.47
C ILE A 668 -48.89 35.19 26.83
N SER A 669 -48.88 34.12 27.62
CA SER A 669 -49.12 32.74 27.18
C SER A 669 -50.47 32.56 26.45
N GLN A 670 -51.54 33.24 26.87
CA GLN A 670 -52.85 33.21 26.24
C GLN A 670 -52.83 33.72 24.81
N ILE A 671 -52.05 34.76 24.51
CA ILE A 671 -51.89 35.34 23.16
C ILE A 671 -51.11 34.35 22.30
N ASN A 672 -50.03 33.76 22.81
CA ASN A 672 -49.23 32.79 22.07
C ASN A 672 -50.00 31.48 21.76
N GLN A 673 -50.90 31.06 22.69
CA GLN A 673 -51.72 29.84 22.50
C GLN A 673 -52.93 30.09 21.59
N THR A 674 -53.30 31.36 21.32
CA THR A 674 -54.43 31.69 20.45
C THR A 674 -54.09 31.31 19.00
N LYS A 675 -54.86 30.37 18.40
CA LYS A 675 -54.64 29.95 17.01
C LYS A 675 -55.21 30.99 16.05
N MET A 676 -54.53 31.18 14.90
CA MET A 676 -55.01 32.07 13.83
C MET A 676 -56.28 31.55 13.14
N SER A 677 -56.56 30.24 13.23
CA SER A 677 -57.79 29.58 12.77
C SER A 677 -58.99 29.83 13.70
N ASN A 678 -58.84 30.48 14.83
CA ASN A 678 -59.91 30.80 15.78
C ASN A 678 -60.97 31.69 15.10
N LYS A 679 -62.19 31.18 15.03
CA LYS A 679 -63.32 31.84 14.35
C LYS A 679 -63.57 33.24 14.91
N GLU A 680 -63.40 33.48 16.18
CA GLU A 680 -63.60 34.82 16.79
C GLU A 680 -62.49 35.79 16.41
N VAL A 681 -61.23 35.31 16.33
CA VAL A 681 -60.10 36.13 15.84
C VAL A 681 -60.32 36.52 14.37
N LEU A 682 -60.80 35.57 13.53
CA LEU A 682 -61.09 35.83 12.12
C LEU A 682 -62.25 36.81 11.93
N LYS A 683 -63.34 36.64 12.67
CA LYS A 683 -64.49 37.60 12.65
C LYS A 683 -64.02 38.98 13.07
N TYR A 684 -63.19 39.07 14.08
CA TYR A 684 -62.61 40.33 14.51
C TYR A 684 -61.75 40.96 13.42
N ALA A 685 -60.90 40.21 12.78
CA ALA A 685 -60.13 40.65 11.62
C ALA A 685 -60.98 41.17 10.47
N ASP A 686 -62.06 40.43 10.14
CA ASP A 686 -63.01 40.81 9.09
C ASP A 686 -63.64 42.13 9.41
N SER A 687 -64.06 42.34 10.66
CA SER A 687 -64.66 43.64 11.09
C SER A 687 -63.69 44.80 10.92
N LEU A 688 -62.37 44.57 11.22
CA LEU A 688 -61.33 45.60 11.07
C LEU A 688 -61.07 45.94 9.58
N LEU A 689 -61.05 44.90 8.72
CA LEU A 689 -60.84 45.09 7.30
C LEU A 689 -62.00 45.85 6.63
N VAL A 690 -63.20 45.43 6.93
CA VAL A 690 -64.40 46.14 6.44
C VAL A 690 -64.41 47.61 6.90
N ALA A 691 -64.01 47.86 8.16
CA ALA A 691 -63.89 49.24 8.66
C ALA A 691 -62.83 50.06 7.91
N ARG A 692 -61.84 49.40 7.29
CA ARG A 692 -60.82 50.04 6.44
C ARG A 692 -61.21 50.03 4.94
N GLY A 693 -62.37 49.54 4.58
CA GLY A 693 -62.84 49.48 3.19
C GLY A 693 -62.24 48.36 2.38
N ILE A 694 -61.69 47.31 3.02
CA ILE A 694 -61.06 46.15 2.38
C ILE A 694 -62.05 44.98 2.47
N ASP A 695 -62.36 44.34 1.33
CA ASP A 695 -63.18 43.11 1.29
C ASP A 695 -62.36 41.86 1.77
N PRO A 696 -62.77 41.20 2.89
CA PRO A 696 -62.05 40.08 3.45
C PRO A 696 -62.45 38.74 2.80
N THR A 697 -63.44 38.68 1.86
CA THR A 697 -64.10 37.41 1.42
C THR A 697 -63.18 36.37 0.81
N HIS A 698 -62.09 36.78 0.14
CA HIS A 698 -61.17 35.91 -0.52
C HIS A 698 -59.74 35.88 0.14
N MET A 699 -59.66 36.40 1.37
CA MET A 699 -58.40 36.45 2.10
C MET A 699 -58.28 35.34 3.12
N ASN A 700 -57.16 34.58 3.08
CA ASN A 700 -56.78 33.68 4.17
C ASN A 700 -56.38 34.43 5.44
N SER A 701 -56.22 33.75 6.58
CA SER A 701 -55.91 34.38 7.86
C SER A 701 -54.62 35.21 7.84
N GLN A 702 -53.61 34.75 7.10
CA GLN A 702 -52.32 35.47 6.96
C GLN A 702 -52.48 36.78 6.15
N ALA A 703 -53.18 36.70 5.00
CA ALA A 703 -53.46 37.86 4.16
C ALA A 703 -54.24 38.92 4.93
N LYS A 704 -55.20 38.50 5.78
CA LYS A 704 -55.94 39.40 6.66
C LYS A 704 -55.03 40.11 7.66
N ALA A 705 -54.16 39.38 8.32
CA ALA A 705 -53.23 39.94 9.27
C ALA A 705 -52.23 40.92 8.59
N MET A 706 -51.69 40.51 7.43
CA MET A 706 -50.78 41.40 6.65
C MET A 706 -51.49 42.68 6.13
N ALA A 707 -52.73 42.58 5.66
CA ALA A 707 -53.46 43.76 5.23
C ALA A 707 -53.77 44.74 6.38
N LEU A 708 -53.93 44.23 7.63
CA LEU A 708 -54.18 45.05 8.79
C LEU A 708 -52.92 45.64 9.41
N TYR A 709 -51.79 44.90 9.42
CA TYR A 709 -50.62 45.23 10.21
C TYR A 709 -49.28 45.15 9.46
N GLY A 710 -49.27 44.91 8.13
CA GLY A 710 -48.05 44.83 7.35
C GLY A 710 -47.20 46.09 7.38
N ASP A 711 -47.83 47.27 7.48
CA ASP A 711 -47.17 48.58 7.62
C ASP A 711 -46.32 48.71 8.90
N LYS A 712 -46.62 47.96 9.95
CA LYS A 712 -45.89 47.97 11.22
C LYS A 712 -44.73 47.01 11.31
N VAL A 713 -44.64 46.08 10.37
CA VAL A 713 -43.74 44.92 10.44
C VAL A 713 -42.27 45.34 10.48
N ASP A 714 -41.82 46.18 9.55
CA ASP A 714 -40.40 46.54 9.44
C ASP A 714 -39.90 47.26 10.70
N GLY A 715 -40.77 48.18 11.24
CA GLY A 715 -40.42 48.87 12.48
C GLY A 715 -40.35 47.97 13.71
N GLN A 716 -41.32 47.00 13.83
CA GLN A 716 -41.33 46.04 14.94
C GLN A 716 -40.26 45.00 14.81
N LEU A 717 -39.97 44.50 13.60
CA LEU A 717 -38.85 43.63 13.34
C LEU A 717 -37.52 44.24 13.72
N LYS A 718 -37.27 45.47 13.27
CA LYS A 718 -36.07 46.24 13.64
C LYS A 718 -35.93 46.37 15.16
N MET A 719 -37.03 46.72 15.82
CA MET A 719 -37.04 46.85 17.29
C MET A 719 -36.72 45.55 18.03
N LEU A 720 -37.22 44.41 17.58
CA LEU A 720 -36.91 43.09 18.14
C LEU A 720 -35.43 42.74 17.93
N MET A 721 -34.93 42.97 16.72
CA MET A 721 -33.53 42.70 16.38
C MET A 721 -32.55 43.59 17.16
N GLU A 722 -32.80 44.91 17.22
CA GLU A 722 -31.98 45.86 17.99
C GLU A 722 -32.00 45.55 19.48
N ARG A 723 -33.17 45.15 20.05
CA ARG A 723 -33.28 44.75 21.46
C ARG A 723 -32.42 43.52 21.75
N ARG A 724 -32.41 42.52 20.88
CA ARG A 724 -31.59 41.32 21.03
C ARG A 724 -30.11 41.67 20.91
N ASN A 725 -29.70 42.47 19.94
CA ASN A 725 -28.33 42.96 19.83
C ASN A 725 -27.87 43.69 21.09
N ARG A 726 -28.75 44.48 21.70
CA ARG A 726 -28.45 45.16 22.95
C ARG A 726 -28.23 44.20 24.11
N ILE A 727 -29.10 43.18 24.26
CA ILE A 727 -28.98 42.18 25.34
C ILE A 727 -27.64 41.43 25.19
N ILE A 728 -27.23 41.03 23.98
CA ILE A 728 -25.95 40.37 23.74
C ILE A 728 -24.79 41.33 24.08
N ASN A 729 -24.82 42.56 23.61
CA ASN A 729 -23.77 43.53 23.85
C ASN A 729 -23.62 43.85 25.33
N ASP A 730 -24.72 44.07 26.04
CA ASP A 730 -24.74 44.30 27.48
C ASP A 730 -24.18 43.12 28.24
N TYR A 731 -24.56 41.85 27.84
CA TYR A 731 -24.05 40.66 28.46
C TYR A 731 -22.53 40.53 28.27
N MET A 732 -22.04 40.66 27.05
CA MET A 732 -20.60 40.55 26.74
C MET A 732 -19.79 41.66 27.47
N SER A 733 -20.27 42.87 27.49
CA SER A 733 -19.60 44.00 28.13
C SER A 733 -19.59 43.91 29.65
N PHE A 734 -20.63 43.32 30.27
CA PHE A 734 -20.74 43.17 31.71
C PHE A 734 -20.06 41.94 32.28
N GLN A 735 -20.24 40.80 31.61
CA GLN A 735 -19.72 39.49 32.05
C GLN A 735 -18.26 39.28 31.68
N HIS A 736 -17.82 39.85 30.53
CA HIS A 736 -16.49 39.63 29.97
C HIS A 736 -15.73 40.97 29.79
N GLN A 737 -15.53 41.66 30.91
CA GLN A 737 -14.85 42.98 30.94
C GLN A 737 -13.36 42.91 30.56
N ASP A 738 -12.77 41.72 30.58
CA ASP A 738 -11.37 41.42 30.27
C ASP A 738 -11.11 41.13 28.78
N LEU A 739 -12.13 41.24 27.92
CA LEU A 739 -11.96 41.08 26.48
C LEU A 739 -11.15 42.27 25.89
N PRO A 740 -10.26 42.00 24.91
CA PRO A 740 -9.59 43.04 24.17
C PRO A 740 -10.59 43.99 23.49
N GLU A 741 -10.31 45.31 23.51
CA GLU A 741 -11.19 46.32 22.90
C GLU A 741 -11.40 46.02 21.41
N GLY A 742 -12.66 45.98 20.96
CA GLY A 742 -13.01 45.67 19.57
C GLY A 742 -12.90 44.24 19.16
N SER A 743 -12.54 43.29 20.07
CA SER A 743 -12.48 41.88 19.75
C SER A 743 -13.86 41.26 19.50
N PHE A 744 -14.92 41.82 20.07
CA PHE A 744 -16.29 41.39 19.85
C PHE A 744 -17.14 42.57 19.36
N THR A 745 -17.86 42.37 18.25
CA THR A 745 -18.73 43.38 17.64
C THR A 745 -20.03 42.74 17.16
N ILE A 746 -21.09 43.55 17.08
CA ILE A 746 -22.37 43.14 16.50
C ILE A 746 -22.70 44.07 15.35
N ALA A 747 -23.02 43.53 14.19
CA ALA A 747 -23.38 44.31 13.01
C ALA A 747 -24.70 45.06 13.25
N PRO A 748 -24.82 46.28 12.73
CA PRO A 748 -26.07 47.04 12.82
C PRO A 748 -27.20 46.35 12.05
N VAL A 749 -28.43 46.54 12.52
CA VAL A 749 -29.61 45.98 11.87
C VAL A 749 -30.00 46.80 10.63
N VAL A 750 -29.95 46.16 9.47
CA VAL A 750 -30.39 46.73 8.19
C VAL A 750 -31.55 45.84 7.65
N ILE A 751 -32.79 46.40 7.68
CA ILE A 751 -33.97 45.59 7.29
C ILE A 751 -33.96 45.25 5.81
N ASP A 752 -33.42 46.10 4.96
CA ASP A 752 -33.37 45.80 3.52
C ASP A 752 -32.52 44.59 3.17
N ASP A 753 -31.45 44.29 3.93
CA ASP A 753 -30.63 43.09 3.78
C ASP A 753 -31.40 41.83 4.14
N MET A 754 -32.44 41.94 5.00
CA MET A 754 -33.25 40.80 5.41
C MET A 754 -34.28 40.40 4.33
N LYS A 755 -34.63 41.28 3.41
CA LYS A 755 -35.61 41.04 2.32
C LYS A 755 -35.11 40.03 1.30
N SER A 756 -33.76 39.90 1.15
CA SER A 756 -33.12 38.91 0.28
C SER A 756 -32.75 37.64 1.01
N TYR A 757 -32.92 37.57 2.33
CA TYR A 757 -32.56 36.37 3.12
C TYR A 757 -33.76 35.44 3.30
N HIS A 758 -33.58 34.16 2.85
CA HIS A 758 -34.68 33.17 2.81
C HIS A 758 -34.45 31.95 3.72
N SER A 759 -33.31 31.88 4.40
CA SER A 759 -32.96 30.76 5.30
C SER A 759 -33.53 30.92 6.71
N LYS A 760 -33.10 30.07 7.66
CA LYS A 760 -33.53 30.07 9.08
C LYS A 760 -33.04 31.34 9.80
N ASP A 761 -33.85 31.82 10.77
CA ASP A 761 -33.49 32.97 11.61
C ASP A 761 -32.31 32.64 12.52
N ARG A 762 -31.21 33.41 12.44
CA ARG A 762 -29.96 33.12 13.15
C ARG A 762 -29.03 34.35 13.26
N TYR A 763 -28.05 34.26 14.17
CA TYR A 763 -26.83 35.03 14.05
C TYR A 763 -25.81 34.26 13.25
N THR A 764 -25.21 34.88 12.27
CA THR A 764 -23.98 34.41 11.62
C THR A 764 -22.78 34.99 12.35
N VAL A 765 -21.73 34.19 12.45
CA VAL A 765 -20.47 34.59 13.09
C VAL A 765 -19.44 34.81 12.00
N THR A 766 -18.87 35.99 11.91
CA THR A 766 -17.74 36.29 11.05
C THR A 766 -16.51 36.42 11.91
N LEU A 767 -15.46 35.67 11.57
CA LEU A 767 -14.13 35.83 12.18
C LEU A 767 -13.33 36.82 11.34
N ILE A 768 -12.62 37.71 12.02
CA ILE A 768 -11.68 38.65 11.42
C ILE A 768 -10.32 38.34 12.01
N ILE A 769 -9.39 37.84 11.18
CA ILE A 769 -8.04 37.43 11.59
C ILE A 769 -7.06 38.25 10.79
N ASP A 770 -6.10 38.93 11.48
CA ASP A 770 -5.08 39.78 10.85
C ASP A 770 -5.67 40.82 9.84
N GLU A 771 -6.82 41.40 10.17
CA GLU A 771 -7.56 42.40 9.37
C GLU A 771 -8.20 41.83 8.07
N GLN A 772 -8.08 40.57 7.77
CA GLN A 772 -8.79 39.93 6.67
C GLN A 772 -10.15 39.41 7.17
N GLU A 773 -11.20 39.88 6.52
CA GLU A 773 -12.55 39.32 6.71
C GLU A 773 -12.63 38.00 5.95
N VAL A 774 -12.77 36.91 6.65
CA VAL A 774 -13.01 35.60 6.05
C VAL A 774 -14.52 35.45 5.86
N GLU A 775 -15.03 35.81 4.68
CA GLU A 775 -16.41 35.51 4.29
C GLU A 775 -16.54 34.00 3.96
N LEU A 776 -17.56 33.41 4.52
CA LEU A 776 -17.91 32.02 4.29
C LEU A 776 -18.42 31.80 2.86
N PRO A 777 -17.99 30.75 2.15
CA PRO A 777 -18.73 30.33 0.96
C PRO A 777 -20.17 29.97 1.38
N VAL A 778 -21.13 30.60 0.75
CA VAL A 778 -22.55 30.25 0.88
C VAL A 778 -22.69 28.85 0.28
N ASP A 779 -23.04 27.89 1.11
CA ASP A 779 -23.36 26.54 0.62
C ASP A 779 -24.65 26.66 -0.19
N ASP A 780 -24.55 26.52 -1.52
CA ASP A 780 -25.73 26.60 -2.44
C ASP A 780 -26.74 25.46 -2.16
N ASN A 781 -26.38 24.47 -1.36
CA ASN A 781 -27.30 23.40 -0.91
C ASN A 781 -28.29 23.84 0.17
N ASP A 782 -28.07 24.96 0.88
CA ASP A 782 -29.05 25.48 1.85
C ASP A 782 -30.28 26.13 1.15
N THR A 783 -30.19 26.41 -0.15
CA THR A 783 -31.28 26.99 -0.94
C THR A 783 -32.25 25.98 -1.54
N GLU A 784 -31.82 24.69 -1.73
CA GLU A 784 -32.70 23.65 -2.32
C GLU A 784 -33.51 22.85 -1.28
N ALA A 785 -33.05 22.74 -0.03
CA ALA A 785 -33.77 22.01 1.02
C ALA A 785 -35.01 22.77 1.57
N ASP A 786 -35.02 24.13 1.47
CA ASP A 786 -36.10 24.96 2.03
C ASP A 786 -37.31 25.10 1.08
N SER A 787 -37.22 24.70 -0.19
CA SER A 787 -38.34 24.79 -1.15
C SER A 787 -39.37 23.64 -1.02
N GLN A 788 -39.04 22.55 -0.31
CA GLN A 788 -39.94 21.43 -0.06
C GLN A 788 -40.60 21.45 1.33
N ASP A 789 -39.96 22.05 2.35
CA ASP A 789 -40.50 22.13 3.71
C ASP A 789 -41.49 23.31 3.88
N ASP A 790 -41.38 24.37 3.06
CA ASP A 790 -42.31 25.50 3.12
C ASP A 790 -43.72 25.21 2.58
N ALA A 791 -43.93 24.11 1.83
CA ALA A 791 -45.21 23.70 1.33
C ALA A 791 -46.00 22.79 2.28
N THR A 792 -45.30 22.14 3.27
CA THR A 792 -45.94 21.14 4.15
C THR A 792 -46.21 21.63 5.57
N SER A 793 -45.61 22.73 6.01
CA SER A 793 -45.82 23.25 7.38
C SER A 793 -46.89 24.36 7.50
N LEU A 794 -47.48 24.81 6.42
CA LEU A 794 -48.51 25.87 6.41
C LEU A 794 -49.95 25.36 6.18
N ASP A 795 -50.15 24.07 5.84
CA ASP A 795 -51.47 23.54 5.45
C ASP A 795 -52.02 22.42 6.35
N ASP A 796 -51.56 22.30 7.61
CA ASP A 796 -52.15 21.31 8.53
C ASP A 796 -53.34 21.88 9.34
N ASP A 797 -54.30 22.52 8.66
CA ASP A 797 -55.55 22.89 9.25
C ASP A 797 -56.74 22.87 8.21
N THR A 798 -56.82 21.84 7.39
CA THR A 798 -58.04 21.52 6.63
C THR A 798 -58.52 20.13 6.99
N THR A 799 -59.66 20.17 7.70
CA THR A 799 -60.57 19.12 8.07
C THR A 799 -60.76 18.09 6.97
N ALA A 800 -60.52 16.81 7.32
CA ALA A 800 -61.07 15.67 6.61
C ALA A 800 -62.55 15.53 6.97
N GLU A 801 -63.45 15.74 6.04
CA GLU A 801 -64.79 15.16 6.02
C GLU A 801 -65.08 14.64 4.61
N ASP A 802 -65.39 13.35 4.61
CA ASP A 802 -66.19 12.59 3.68
C ASP A 802 -65.83 12.50 2.18
N ASN A 803 -65.33 11.34 1.78
CA ASN A 803 -66.06 10.49 0.82
C ASN A 803 -65.36 9.12 0.63
N ILE A 804 -66.05 8.07 1.11
CA ILE A 804 -65.89 6.69 0.67
C ILE A 804 -66.72 6.50 -0.62
N PRO A 805 -66.19 5.81 -1.62
CA PRO A 805 -66.96 4.69 -2.14
C PRO A 805 -66.18 3.38 -2.16
N ALA A 806 -66.96 2.37 -1.80
CA ALA A 806 -66.68 0.96 -1.79
C ALA A 806 -66.41 0.39 -3.21
N GLY A 807 -65.72 -0.72 -3.21
CA GLY A 807 -65.85 -1.69 -4.30
C GLY A 807 -64.60 -2.54 -4.56
N ASP A 808 -64.60 -3.71 -3.97
CA ASP A 808 -64.29 -5.04 -4.52
C ASP A 808 -62.88 -5.37 -4.96
N ALA A 809 -62.35 -6.31 -4.26
CA ALA A 809 -62.35 -7.77 -4.33
C ALA A 809 -61.00 -8.39 -4.79
N LEU A 810 -60.54 -9.29 -3.89
CA LEU A 810 -59.92 -10.65 -4.15
C LEU A 810 -58.62 -10.72 -4.97
N ALA A 811 -57.62 -11.38 -4.55
CA ALA A 811 -57.37 -12.70 -4.02
C ALA A 811 -55.93 -12.78 -3.50
N GLU A 812 -55.64 -13.35 -2.34
CA GLU A 812 -55.12 -14.74 -2.15
C GLU A 812 -53.83 -14.99 -2.95
N GLU A 813 -52.76 -15.47 -2.42
CA GLU A 813 -52.42 -16.60 -1.54
C GLU A 813 -50.93 -16.55 -1.18
N GLN A 814 -50.61 -16.85 0.00
CA GLN A 814 -49.98 -18.00 0.68
C GLN A 814 -48.50 -17.85 0.97
N THR A 815 -48.27 -17.72 2.25
CA THR A 815 -47.52 -18.52 3.21
C THR A 815 -46.43 -19.46 2.70
N ALA A 816 -45.25 -19.37 3.33
CA ALA A 816 -44.67 -20.49 4.06
C ALA A 816 -43.50 -20.04 4.96
N GLU A 817 -43.74 -20.22 6.25
CA GLU A 817 -42.72 -20.45 7.28
C GLU A 817 -41.76 -21.60 6.91
N THR A 818 -40.51 -21.48 7.30
CA THR A 818 -39.89 -22.61 8.01
C THR A 818 -38.70 -22.15 8.85
N THR A 819 -38.90 -22.17 10.12
CA THR A 819 -37.96 -22.31 11.22
C THR A 819 -37.16 -23.60 11.09
N GLN A 820 -35.84 -23.60 11.30
CA GLN A 820 -35.19 -24.72 12.01
C GLN A 820 -33.85 -24.28 12.62
N THR A 821 -33.84 -24.30 13.92
CA THR A 821 -32.77 -24.48 14.90
C THR A 821 -32.09 -25.83 14.76
N ALA A 822 -30.76 -25.86 14.97
CA ALA A 822 -29.96 -26.91 15.65
C ALA A 822 -28.52 -26.39 15.71
N GLU A 823 -27.96 -25.99 16.81
CA GLU A 823 -27.35 -26.75 17.94
C GLU A 823 -26.26 -27.75 17.54
N ILE A 824 -25.04 -27.43 18.09
CA ILE A 824 -24.12 -28.30 18.85
C ILE A 824 -22.94 -28.93 18.13
N ASN A 825 -21.76 -28.59 18.71
CA ASN A 825 -20.55 -29.39 19.02
C ASN A 825 -19.53 -29.71 17.90
N ASN A 826 -18.41 -29.21 17.94
CA ASN A 826 -17.13 -29.54 18.64
C ASN A 826 -16.04 -28.55 18.19
#